data_9a0ee31f36210961a0de220aa928e807
#
_entry.id   9a0ee31f36210961a0de220aa928e807
#
_cell.length_a   1.000
_cell.length_b   1.000
_cell.length_c   1.000
_cell.angle_alpha   90.00
_cell.angle_beta   90.00
_cell.angle_gamma   90.00
#
_symmetry.space_group_name_H-M   'P 1'
#
loop_
_entity.id
_entity.type
_entity.pdbx_description
1 polymer ?
#
loop_
_entity_poly.entity_id
_entity_poly.type
_entity_poly.pdbx_seq_one_letter_code
_entity_poly.pdbx_strand_id
1 'polypeptide(L)'
;MPVSRFFLFLPTLLLTAAASAAPVPLFDGKTLAGWEGGATWRVEEGTITGGSAAGNPQNEFLATAQSYRNFRLTLEYKLTGTEGFVNGGVQFRSQRIAEPPNEMMGYQADIGAGYSGCLYDESRRKTMLAKPEASVIQQAEKPGEWNRYEIRAADERIQLFVNGVRTVNYTEASPGIPLEGRIALQIHGQCKAVISFRNIEIEALPDNLVPGAEEILNRFGDSPLAAAAPAAFQNGKFSVTPQEVIVLAGATNLVRTQKSGDLEARLGLALAREAPRFRSMAWEGDTVYEQWRDLNFGDWKDQLTAVGAGMVVAQFGQMESFDGPGRIPEFTAAYHRLLDQFAARTPRLVLVSPIPFEKPVASHAPDLTQRNGDVAAYAKAVEAIARQRGTVYVDLFTTLSQRPAGAARLTDNGQHLNAEGLRVVADLTASQLGLAWSGADDLSALKEAIVEKNRLWADCWRPANWSFVYGDRVTQLFGKPGAAGPSLRASFESHKPLIAALDDRIAAIAQGKPVVALPPPAAAPASPAVQTPEQELAGFTVAEGYQINLFASEAEGVAKPVQIAWDERGRCYVACSPTYPQTLPGEKPTDYILVLEDTDHDGKADRQTRFAEGLTMVQGVEPGAGGVYVCDFDQLLHFKDTNGDGKADERRVVFSGFGIGDTHQLINSISHGPDGTLWFTQGLHAFSRVETAHGLAVLERSGLWRFNPRTEQMEGFFNGAKAGHNCWGVAFDDYLQVFHKSGDRPAGYYSTPGLIAMKDPDEYHPTGALFDTNPKTTSIDFIGTKALPDDLQGCALIGGYFGGVVERHRLEDEGSGFKSTQLPKLLT
;
A
#
# COMPACT_ATOMS: atom_id res chain seq x y z
N MET A 1 -10.49 -13.13 69.11
CA MET A 1 -9.33 -12.67 68.32
C MET A 1 -9.88 -12.10 67.01
N PRO A 2 -9.65 -10.80 66.71
CA PRO A 2 -10.29 -10.15 65.57
C PRO A 2 -9.49 -10.34 64.28
N VAL A 3 -10.22 -10.62 63.19
CA VAL A 3 -9.68 -10.76 61.85
C VAL A 3 -9.53 -9.38 61.24
N SER A 4 -8.30 -8.96 60.94
CA SER A 4 -7.96 -7.72 60.22
C SER A 4 -8.38 -7.82 58.77
N ARG A 5 -9.21 -6.87 58.34
CA ARG A 5 -9.48 -6.61 56.91
C ARG A 5 -8.38 -5.71 56.36
N PHE A 6 -7.58 -6.22 55.43
CA PHE A 6 -6.72 -5.39 54.57
C PHE A 6 -7.55 -4.81 53.43
N PHE A 7 -7.65 -3.50 53.39
CA PHE A 7 -8.10 -2.77 52.20
C PHE A 7 -6.91 -2.57 51.29
N LEU A 8 -6.92 -3.18 50.09
CA LEU A 8 -6.01 -2.85 49.03
C LEU A 8 -6.55 -1.57 48.32
N PHE A 9 -5.87 -0.48 48.50
CA PHE A 9 -6.03 0.69 47.60
C PHE A 9 -5.33 0.40 46.27
N LEU A 10 -6.10 0.19 45.18
CA LEU A 10 -5.59 0.30 43.82
C LEU A 10 -5.48 1.79 43.50
N PRO A 11 -4.34 2.29 43.05
CA PRO A 11 -4.28 3.63 42.46
C PRO A 11 -4.94 3.60 41.11
N THR A 12 -6.02 4.34 40.97
CA THR A 12 -6.65 4.66 39.68
C THR A 12 -5.64 5.54 38.89
N LEU A 13 -4.94 4.94 37.95
CA LEU A 13 -4.15 5.69 36.99
C LEU A 13 -5.15 6.40 36.06
N LEU A 14 -5.38 7.68 36.29
CA LEU A 14 -5.97 8.57 35.31
C LEU A 14 -4.95 8.73 34.16
N LEU A 15 -5.16 8.02 33.06
CA LEU A 15 -4.52 8.39 31.78
C LEU A 15 -5.15 9.71 31.34
N THR A 16 -4.50 10.82 31.68
CA THR A 16 -4.77 12.08 30.99
C THR A 16 -4.24 11.96 29.59
N ALA A 17 -5.12 11.98 28.59
CA ALA A 17 -4.72 12.24 27.22
C ALA A 17 -3.96 13.56 27.22
N ALA A 18 -2.65 13.51 26.92
CA ALA A 18 -1.82 14.71 26.78
C ALA A 18 -2.34 15.44 25.54
N ALA A 19 -3.07 16.53 25.75
CA ALA A 19 -3.32 17.52 24.72
C ALA A 19 -1.96 18.03 24.26
N SER A 20 -1.74 18.15 22.94
CA SER A 20 -0.57 18.82 22.38
C SER A 20 -0.41 20.17 23.09
N ALA A 21 0.77 20.44 23.65
CA ALA A 21 1.04 21.68 24.33
C ALA A 21 1.09 22.82 23.30
N ALA A 22 0.50 23.95 23.60
CA ALA A 22 0.57 25.10 22.70
C ALA A 22 2.05 25.47 22.40
N PRO A 23 2.39 25.92 21.18
CA PRO A 23 3.75 26.31 20.82
C PRO A 23 4.30 27.36 21.80
N VAL A 24 5.54 27.19 22.26
CA VAL A 24 6.24 28.09 23.19
C VAL A 24 7.36 28.80 22.44
N PRO A 25 7.46 30.13 22.51
CA PRO A 25 8.56 30.85 21.89
C PRO A 25 9.88 30.52 22.58
N LEU A 26 10.90 30.16 21.81
CA LEU A 26 12.28 29.98 22.26
C LEU A 26 13.10 31.26 22.19
N PHE A 27 12.57 32.31 21.58
CA PHE A 27 13.19 33.63 21.45
C PHE A 27 12.16 34.74 21.70
N ASP A 28 12.50 35.65 22.59
CA ASP A 28 11.64 36.76 23.02
C ASP A 28 11.70 37.99 22.09
N GLY A 29 12.51 37.94 21.02
CA GLY A 29 12.76 39.03 20.09
C GLY A 29 13.73 40.11 20.63
N LYS A 30 14.30 39.95 21.85
CA LYS A 30 15.09 41.00 22.52
C LYS A 30 16.39 40.52 23.15
N THR A 31 16.42 39.29 23.68
CA THR A 31 17.55 38.77 24.42
C THR A 31 17.91 37.35 24.01
N LEU A 32 19.15 36.94 24.30
CA LEU A 32 19.59 35.55 24.16
C LEU A 32 19.35 34.73 25.44
N ALA A 33 18.42 35.13 26.29
CA ALA A 33 18.06 34.36 27.48
C ALA A 33 17.58 32.94 27.10
N GLY A 34 18.13 31.92 27.77
CA GLY A 34 17.86 30.52 27.47
C GLY A 34 18.72 29.93 26.35
N TRP A 35 19.65 30.70 25.80
CA TRP A 35 20.62 30.29 24.82
C TRP A 35 22.05 30.39 25.33
N GLU A 36 22.91 29.45 24.91
CA GLU A 36 24.34 29.38 25.24
C GLU A 36 25.14 29.30 23.93
N GLY A 37 26.12 30.23 23.75
CA GLY A 37 26.91 30.24 22.51
C GLY A 37 28.06 31.24 22.51
N GLY A 38 28.76 31.29 21.36
CA GLY A 38 29.92 32.15 21.16
C GLY A 38 29.57 33.64 21.04
N ALA A 39 30.59 34.48 21.12
CA ALA A 39 30.48 35.94 21.08
C ALA A 39 30.03 36.52 19.71
N THR A 40 29.96 35.71 18.67
CA THR A 40 29.51 36.08 17.31
C THR A 40 27.99 36.19 17.17
N TRP A 41 27.25 35.61 18.13
CA TRP A 41 25.80 35.66 18.16
C TRP A 41 25.27 36.90 18.89
N ARG A 42 24.33 37.57 18.26
CA ARG A 42 23.76 38.83 18.75
C ARG A 42 22.28 38.97 18.38
N VAL A 43 21.60 39.88 19.03
CA VAL A 43 20.21 40.22 18.65
C VAL A 43 20.26 41.53 17.85
N GLU A 44 19.74 41.51 16.63
CA GLU A 44 19.62 42.65 15.74
C GLU A 44 18.20 42.68 15.15
N GLU A 45 17.53 43.84 15.25
CA GLU A 45 16.21 44.08 14.68
C GLU A 45 15.18 42.96 14.96
N GLY A 46 15.17 42.42 16.19
CA GLY A 46 14.25 41.35 16.59
C GLY A 46 14.60 39.96 16.04
N THR A 47 15.84 39.77 15.57
CA THR A 47 16.35 38.48 15.09
C THR A 47 17.58 38.04 15.88
N ILE A 48 17.78 36.74 16.01
CA ILE A 48 19.05 36.14 16.40
C ILE A 48 19.93 36.09 15.15
N THR A 49 21.05 36.81 15.18
CA THR A 49 21.94 36.90 14.03
C THR A 49 23.33 36.38 14.39
N GLY A 50 23.85 35.48 13.55
CA GLY A 50 25.18 34.89 13.65
C GLY A 50 26.03 35.20 12.43
N GLY A 51 27.35 35.17 12.64
CA GLY A 51 28.31 35.34 11.57
C GLY A 51 28.62 36.80 11.20
N SER A 52 29.51 36.95 10.20
CA SER A 52 30.04 38.22 9.75
C SER A 52 30.30 38.23 8.24
N ALA A 53 29.92 39.32 7.57
CA ALA A 53 30.28 39.58 6.17
C ALA A 53 31.81 39.81 5.99
N ALA A 54 32.55 40.09 7.04
CA ALA A 54 34.01 40.21 7.00
C ALA A 54 34.72 38.83 7.04
N GLY A 55 34.04 37.81 7.51
CA GLY A 55 34.49 36.40 7.52
C GLY A 55 34.17 35.68 8.82
N ASN A 56 33.96 34.40 8.72
CA ASN A 56 33.72 33.45 9.80
C ASN A 56 34.88 32.42 9.81
N PRO A 57 35.84 32.51 10.74
CA PRO A 57 37.00 31.61 10.68
C PRO A 57 36.69 30.16 11.04
N GLN A 58 35.67 29.87 11.82
CA GLN A 58 35.28 28.55 12.30
C GLN A 58 33.76 28.46 12.42
N ASN A 59 33.27 27.19 12.59
CA ASN A 59 31.87 26.97 12.92
C ASN A 59 31.48 27.61 14.26
N GLU A 60 30.30 28.19 14.33
CA GLU A 60 29.77 28.74 15.55
C GLU A 60 28.32 28.27 15.78
N PHE A 61 28.05 27.88 17.01
CA PHE A 61 26.73 27.35 17.40
C PHE A 61 26.18 28.12 18.61
N LEU A 62 24.92 28.53 18.52
CA LEU A 62 24.12 29.05 19.61
C LEU A 62 23.10 28.00 20.03
N ALA A 63 23.27 27.37 21.20
CA ALA A 63 22.48 26.24 21.64
C ALA A 63 21.49 26.61 22.75
N THR A 64 20.30 25.95 22.77
CA THR A 64 19.37 26.08 23.90
C THR A 64 19.98 25.52 25.19
N ALA A 65 19.66 26.10 26.33
CA ALA A 65 20.04 25.58 27.64
C ALA A 65 19.31 24.26 27.97
N GLN A 66 18.13 24.07 27.41
CA GLN A 66 17.29 22.89 27.61
C GLN A 66 17.45 21.88 26.46
N SER A 67 17.16 20.61 26.76
CA SER A 67 17.08 19.51 25.82
C SER A 67 15.62 19.19 25.47
N TYR A 68 15.41 18.62 24.29
CA TYR A 68 14.09 18.28 23.75
C TYR A 68 14.13 16.87 23.14
N ARG A 69 13.09 16.09 23.38
CA ARG A 69 12.96 14.73 22.86
C ARG A 69 12.07 14.67 21.64
N ASN A 70 10.75 14.80 21.82
CA ASN A 70 9.75 14.83 20.77
C ASN A 70 9.18 16.23 20.64
N PHE A 71 9.31 16.83 19.46
CA PHE A 71 8.92 18.21 19.24
C PHE A 71 8.62 18.52 17.77
N ARG A 72 7.87 19.59 17.59
CA ARG A 72 7.77 20.35 16.35
C ARG A 72 8.40 21.72 16.58
N LEU A 73 9.49 22.00 15.87
CA LEU A 73 10.17 23.30 15.88
C LEU A 73 9.83 24.05 14.60
N THR A 74 9.40 25.30 14.73
CA THR A 74 9.19 26.20 13.60
C THR A 74 10.01 27.45 13.77
N LEU A 75 10.59 27.95 12.68
CA LEU A 75 11.36 29.20 12.68
C LEU A 75 11.39 29.78 11.26
N GLU A 76 11.82 31.03 11.17
CA GLU A 76 12.19 31.64 9.90
C GLU A 76 13.70 31.94 9.89
N TYR A 77 14.33 31.67 8.73
CA TYR A 77 15.75 31.93 8.53
C TYR A 77 16.01 32.77 7.29
N LYS A 78 17.11 33.52 7.30
CA LYS A 78 17.64 34.21 6.13
C LYS A 78 19.16 34.10 6.15
N LEU A 79 19.72 33.48 5.08
CA LEU A 79 21.15 33.33 4.88
C LEU A 79 21.61 34.24 3.74
N THR A 80 22.64 35.05 4.00
CA THR A 80 23.29 35.89 2.98
C THR A 80 24.80 35.71 3.04
N GLY A 81 25.45 35.64 1.90
CA GLY A 81 26.90 35.47 1.84
C GLY A 81 27.45 35.65 0.44
N THR A 82 28.75 35.80 0.32
CA THR A 82 29.43 36.14 -0.95
C THR A 82 30.62 35.25 -1.26
N GLU A 83 31.28 34.65 -0.29
CA GLU A 83 32.52 33.90 -0.48
C GLU A 83 32.58 32.68 0.46
N GLY A 84 33.23 31.61 0.00
CA GLY A 84 33.43 30.37 0.72
C GLY A 84 32.20 29.47 0.72
N PHE A 85 32.15 28.53 1.65
CA PHE A 85 30.98 27.63 1.81
C PHE A 85 29.88 28.34 2.61
N VAL A 86 29.07 29.12 1.90
CA VAL A 86 27.93 29.88 2.49
C VAL A 86 26.87 28.89 2.93
N ASN A 87 26.94 28.48 4.20
CA ASN A 87 26.11 27.47 4.80
C ASN A 87 25.88 27.74 6.28
N GLY A 88 24.81 27.23 6.81
CA GLY A 88 24.43 27.21 8.21
C GLY A 88 23.43 26.10 8.46
N GLY A 89 22.78 26.12 9.60
CA GLY A 89 21.79 25.06 9.88
C GLY A 89 21.11 25.21 11.22
N VAL A 90 20.19 24.28 11.46
CA VAL A 90 19.55 24.11 12.77
C VAL A 90 19.86 22.71 13.25
N GLN A 91 20.66 22.60 14.30
CA GLN A 91 20.90 21.34 14.97
C GLN A 91 19.78 21.00 15.94
N PHE A 92 19.54 19.72 16.11
CA PHE A 92 18.56 19.22 17.08
C PHE A 92 18.95 17.83 17.60
N ARG A 93 18.45 17.50 18.77
CA ARG A 93 18.89 16.30 19.51
C ARG A 93 20.40 16.21 19.56
N SER A 94 21.04 17.37 19.77
CA SER A 94 22.49 17.54 19.68
C SER A 94 23.10 17.78 21.06
N GLN A 95 24.38 17.50 21.16
CA GLN A 95 25.18 17.69 22.36
C GLN A 95 26.41 18.54 22.03
N ARG A 96 26.82 19.42 22.95
CA ARG A 96 28.07 20.15 22.79
C ARG A 96 29.25 19.21 23.06
N ILE A 97 30.29 19.29 22.25
CA ILE A 97 31.54 18.55 22.44
C ILE A 97 32.67 19.49 22.79
N ALA A 98 33.73 18.95 23.45
CA ALA A 98 34.85 19.77 23.92
C ALA A 98 35.86 20.10 22.82
N GLU A 99 36.00 19.20 21.85
CA GLU A 99 36.94 19.32 20.74
C GLU A 99 36.27 18.99 19.40
N PRO A 100 36.28 19.89 18.41
CA PRO A 100 36.76 21.27 18.50
C PRO A 100 35.94 22.18 19.42
N PRO A 101 36.49 23.31 19.94
CA PRO A 101 35.72 24.23 20.74
C PRO A 101 34.50 24.80 20.02
N ASN A 102 33.42 25.02 20.76
CA ASN A 102 32.13 25.54 20.27
C ASN A 102 31.38 24.61 19.31
N GLU A 103 31.84 23.38 19.07
CA GLU A 103 31.22 22.40 18.16
C GLU A 103 30.04 21.67 18.83
N MET A 104 29.09 21.23 17.99
CA MET A 104 27.94 20.42 18.38
C MET A 104 27.95 19.10 17.63
N MET A 105 27.45 18.05 18.26
CA MET A 105 27.34 16.72 17.69
C MET A 105 25.88 16.27 17.68
N GLY A 106 25.34 15.96 16.52
CA GLY A 106 23.95 15.49 16.38
C GLY A 106 23.36 15.75 15.01
N TYR A 107 22.03 15.70 14.90
CA TYR A 107 21.36 15.95 13.64
C TYR A 107 21.37 17.43 13.28
N GLN A 108 21.54 17.73 11.99
CA GLN A 108 21.48 19.07 11.43
C GLN A 108 20.50 19.15 10.25
N ALA A 109 19.57 20.07 10.36
CA ALA A 109 18.75 20.52 9.28
C ALA A 109 19.50 21.63 8.54
N ASP A 110 20.08 21.31 7.38
CA ASP A 110 20.99 22.19 6.64
C ASP A 110 20.29 23.40 6.00
N ILE A 111 21.04 24.49 5.89
CA ILE A 111 20.67 25.74 5.22
C ILE A 111 21.84 26.17 4.34
N GLY A 112 21.65 26.28 3.02
CA GLY A 112 22.66 26.70 2.07
C GLY A 112 22.37 26.25 0.66
N ALA A 113 22.97 26.85 -0.34
CA ALA A 113 22.71 26.55 -1.74
C ALA A 113 22.94 25.08 -2.08
N GLY A 114 21.86 24.38 -2.44
CA GLY A 114 21.87 22.95 -2.74
C GLY A 114 21.89 22.03 -1.52
N TYR A 115 21.76 22.59 -0.30
CA TYR A 115 21.73 21.85 0.96
C TYR A 115 20.51 22.16 1.81
N SER A 116 19.80 23.26 1.56
CA SER A 116 18.63 23.64 2.34
C SER A 116 17.60 22.52 2.36
N GLY A 117 17.22 22.10 3.58
CA GLY A 117 16.31 20.99 3.80
C GLY A 117 16.96 19.60 3.73
N CYS A 118 18.30 19.47 3.64
CA CYS A 118 19.00 18.20 3.85
C CYS A 118 19.10 17.87 5.33
N LEU A 119 19.23 16.57 5.64
CA LEU A 119 19.54 16.08 7.00
C LEU A 119 20.96 15.55 7.03
N TYR A 120 21.80 16.20 7.81
CA TYR A 120 23.19 15.82 8.03
C TYR A 120 23.41 15.35 9.48
N ASP A 121 24.40 14.53 9.73
CA ASP A 121 24.81 14.11 11.07
C ASP A 121 26.16 14.74 11.44
N GLU A 122 26.09 15.91 12.05
CA GLU A 122 27.24 16.75 12.36
C GLU A 122 28.08 16.12 13.47
N SER A 123 29.38 16.09 13.25
CA SER A 123 30.41 15.68 14.19
C SER A 123 30.26 14.29 14.86
N ARG A 124 29.13 13.58 14.64
CA ARG A 124 28.89 12.22 15.10
C ARG A 124 29.26 11.21 14.02
N ARG A 125 28.44 11.10 12.92
CA ARG A 125 28.70 10.21 11.77
C ARG A 125 29.37 10.94 10.59
N LYS A 126 29.31 12.27 10.58
CA LYS A 126 29.86 13.16 9.54
C LYS A 126 29.38 12.75 8.13
N THR A 127 28.09 12.50 8.01
CA THR A 127 27.49 11.99 6.77
C THR A 127 26.13 12.58 6.51
N MET A 128 25.79 12.70 5.23
CA MET A 128 24.45 13.08 4.78
C MET A 128 23.52 11.89 4.97
N LEU A 129 22.53 12.00 5.86
CA LEU A 129 21.55 10.95 6.15
C LEU A 129 20.40 10.94 5.14
N ALA A 130 19.97 12.14 4.74
CA ALA A 130 18.95 12.28 3.71
C ALA A 130 19.15 13.59 2.94
N LYS A 131 19.10 13.49 1.62
CA LYS A 131 19.22 14.63 0.71
C LYS A 131 18.06 14.60 -0.29
N PRO A 132 17.22 15.66 -0.35
CA PRO A 132 16.17 15.76 -1.37
C PRO A 132 16.78 15.99 -2.75
N GLU A 133 16.00 15.70 -3.79
CA GLU A 133 16.37 16.05 -5.16
C GLU A 133 16.58 17.56 -5.32
N ALA A 134 17.51 17.95 -6.19
CA ALA A 134 17.85 19.37 -6.41
C ALA A 134 16.63 20.22 -6.81
N SER A 135 15.68 19.65 -7.56
CA SER A 135 14.43 20.30 -7.97
C SER A 135 13.52 20.60 -6.76
N VAL A 136 13.51 19.75 -5.76
CA VAL A 136 12.74 19.94 -4.51
C VAL A 136 13.32 21.08 -3.72
N ILE A 137 14.65 21.17 -3.61
CA ILE A 137 15.34 22.28 -2.93
C ILE A 137 15.05 23.60 -3.63
N GLN A 138 15.17 23.63 -4.98
CA GLN A 138 14.89 24.83 -5.78
C GLN A 138 13.44 25.30 -5.65
N GLN A 139 12.49 24.39 -5.54
CA GLN A 139 11.08 24.72 -5.34
C GLN A 139 10.81 25.23 -3.91
N ALA A 140 11.50 24.66 -2.93
CA ALA A 140 11.27 24.93 -1.52
C ALA A 140 11.92 26.24 -1.05
N GLU A 141 13.18 26.47 -1.42
CA GLU A 141 13.99 27.58 -0.90
C GLU A 141 13.91 28.86 -1.76
N LYS A 142 13.91 30.02 -1.09
CA LYS A 142 14.07 31.35 -1.68
C LYS A 142 15.41 31.91 -1.23
N PRO A 143 16.49 31.75 -2.00
CA PRO A 143 17.83 32.16 -1.60
C PRO A 143 17.91 33.66 -1.29
N GLY A 144 18.52 33.99 -0.13
CA GLY A 144 18.70 35.39 0.30
C GLY A 144 17.43 36.06 0.85
N GLU A 145 16.29 35.39 0.84
CA GLU A 145 15.03 35.85 1.41
C GLU A 145 14.72 35.14 2.73
N TRP A 146 13.67 35.58 3.43
CA TRP A 146 13.15 34.86 4.58
C TRP A 146 12.45 33.56 4.15
N ASN A 147 12.88 32.43 4.72
CA ASN A 147 12.33 31.11 4.51
C ASN A 147 11.82 30.55 5.83
N ARG A 148 10.67 29.88 5.82
CA ARG A 148 10.16 29.17 6.99
C ARG A 148 10.74 27.76 7.02
N TYR A 149 11.34 27.37 8.13
CA TYR A 149 11.76 26.01 8.40
C TYR A 149 10.86 25.37 9.44
N GLU A 150 10.46 24.11 9.22
CA GLU A 150 9.80 23.30 10.22
C GLU A 150 10.55 21.98 10.36
N ILE A 151 10.87 21.61 11.60
CA ILE A 151 11.55 20.37 11.98
C ILE A 151 10.61 19.61 12.92
N ARG A 152 10.22 18.41 12.55
CA ARG A 152 9.48 17.49 13.40
C ARG A 152 10.38 16.32 13.76
N ALA A 153 10.58 16.09 15.05
CA ALA A 153 11.32 14.96 15.59
C ALA A 153 10.41 14.23 16.58
N ALA A 154 9.97 13.03 16.23
CA ALA A 154 9.09 12.20 17.05
C ALA A 154 9.64 10.77 17.07
N ASP A 155 10.04 10.30 18.25
CA ASP A 155 10.77 9.06 18.46
C ASP A 155 11.91 8.92 17.42
N GLU A 156 12.02 7.85 16.64
CA GLU A 156 13.07 7.67 15.63
C GLU A 156 12.85 8.48 14.35
N ARG A 157 11.67 9.10 14.17
CA ARG A 157 11.32 9.76 12.92
C ARG A 157 11.69 11.25 12.93
N ILE A 158 12.24 11.69 11.78
CA ILE A 158 12.62 13.08 11.53
C ILE A 158 12.01 13.53 10.20
N GLN A 159 11.31 14.65 10.22
CA GLN A 159 10.76 15.28 9.02
C GLN A 159 11.21 16.74 8.96
N LEU A 160 11.64 17.19 7.77
CA LEU A 160 12.04 18.55 7.50
C LEU A 160 11.15 19.17 6.42
N PHE A 161 10.77 20.45 6.65
CA PHE A 161 9.95 21.21 5.70
C PHE A 161 10.54 22.61 5.51
N VAL A 162 10.75 23.03 4.27
CA VAL A 162 11.14 24.37 3.90
C VAL A 162 10.00 25.04 3.13
N ASN A 163 9.49 26.15 3.62
CA ASN A 163 8.33 26.87 3.07
C ASN A 163 7.10 25.97 2.82
N GLY A 164 6.89 25.00 3.72
CA GLY A 164 5.80 24.02 3.64
C GLY A 164 6.06 22.82 2.71
N VAL A 165 7.14 22.83 1.95
CA VAL A 165 7.56 21.68 1.12
C VAL A 165 8.35 20.71 1.98
N ARG A 166 7.91 19.46 2.09
CA ARG A 166 8.65 18.43 2.82
C ARG A 166 9.88 18.02 2.04
N THR A 167 11.06 18.26 2.62
CA THR A 167 12.36 17.95 2.02
C THR A 167 12.92 16.63 2.51
N VAL A 168 12.66 16.27 3.77
CA VAL A 168 13.15 15.01 4.38
C VAL A 168 12.03 14.28 5.12
N ASN A 169 12.06 12.97 5.03
CA ASN A 169 11.32 12.03 5.86
C ASN A 169 12.26 10.87 6.17
N TYR A 170 12.87 10.88 7.33
CA TYR A 170 13.93 9.95 7.73
C TYR A 170 13.52 9.21 9.00
N THR A 171 13.82 7.92 9.07
CA THR A 171 13.69 7.11 10.28
C THR A 171 15.07 6.63 10.70
N GLU A 172 15.47 6.90 11.95
CA GLU A 172 16.74 6.45 12.52
C GLU A 172 16.69 4.94 12.78
N ALA A 173 17.48 4.20 12.01
CA ALA A 173 17.55 2.75 12.13
C ALA A 173 18.73 2.28 13.00
N SER A 174 19.66 3.18 13.36
CA SER A 174 20.86 2.81 14.13
C SER A 174 20.53 2.77 15.62
N PRO A 175 20.69 1.63 16.29
CA PRO A 175 20.44 1.56 17.73
C PRO A 175 21.43 2.42 18.53
N GLY A 176 20.96 3.02 19.63
CA GLY A 176 21.80 3.78 20.55
C GLY A 176 22.06 5.23 20.14
N ILE A 177 21.48 5.72 19.06
CA ILE A 177 21.48 7.14 18.74
C ILE A 177 20.54 7.89 19.71
N PRO A 178 20.99 8.95 20.42
CA PRO A 178 20.15 9.69 21.36
C PRO A 178 18.95 10.35 20.67
N LEU A 179 17.75 10.11 21.21
CA LEU A 179 16.50 10.73 20.73
C LEU A 179 16.18 12.04 21.46
N GLU A 180 17.06 12.50 22.34
CA GLU A 180 16.93 13.74 23.12
C GLU A 180 18.23 14.54 23.07
N GLY A 181 18.13 15.86 23.04
CA GLY A 181 19.26 16.76 23.03
C GLY A 181 18.84 18.20 22.80
N ARG A 182 19.84 19.09 22.71
CA ARG A 182 19.64 20.53 22.52
C ARG A 182 19.29 20.86 21.06
N ILE A 183 18.66 22.03 20.88
CA ILE A 183 18.53 22.71 19.60
C ILE A 183 19.66 23.75 19.51
N ALA A 184 20.32 23.88 18.35
CA ALA A 184 21.31 24.88 18.13
C ALA A 184 21.22 25.50 16.73
N LEU A 185 21.50 26.82 16.67
CA LEU A 185 21.60 27.57 15.43
C LEU A 185 23.07 27.59 15.01
N GLN A 186 23.36 27.33 13.73
CA GLN A 186 24.72 27.25 13.19
C GLN A 186 24.97 28.31 12.12
N ILE A 187 26.18 28.89 12.13
CA ILE A 187 26.84 29.47 10.97
C ILE A 187 28.14 28.73 10.67
N HIS A 188 28.34 28.38 9.40
CA HIS A 188 29.54 27.63 8.98
C HIS A 188 30.79 28.51 8.97
N GLY A 189 31.93 27.90 9.27
CA GLY A 189 33.24 28.54 9.18
C GLY A 189 33.76 28.67 7.74
N GLN A 190 34.84 29.37 7.58
CA GLN A 190 35.57 29.58 6.31
C GLN A 190 34.70 30.18 5.19
N CYS A 191 33.79 31.05 5.58
CA CYS A 191 32.91 31.75 4.63
C CYS A 191 32.70 33.22 5.06
N LYS A 192 32.25 34.05 4.11
CA LYS A 192 31.75 35.41 4.37
C LYS A 192 30.24 35.41 4.30
N ALA A 193 29.61 35.12 5.41
CA ALA A 193 28.15 34.94 5.46
C ALA A 193 27.57 35.42 6.82
N VAL A 194 26.31 35.80 6.76
CA VAL A 194 25.48 36.15 7.92
C VAL A 194 24.19 35.34 7.83
N ILE A 195 23.79 34.71 8.92
CA ILE A 195 22.54 34.04 9.07
C ILE A 195 21.69 34.67 10.15
N SER A 196 20.41 34.89 9.88
CA SER A 196 19.46 35.46 10.83
C SER A 196 18.27 34.56 11.04
N PHE A 197 17.76 34.45 12.28
CA PHE A 197 16.64 33.65 12.69
C PHE A 197 15.61 34.46 13.46
N ARG A 198 14.32 34.18 13.26
CA ARG A 198 13.21 34.78 13.99
C ARG A 198 12.01 33.82 14.10
N ASN A 199 11.01 34.22 14.91
CA ASN A 199 9.78 33.46 15.08
C ASN A 199 10.06 32.00 15.45
N ILE A 200 11.01 31.80 16.42
CA ILE A 200 11.45 30.46 16.83
C ILE A 200 10.49 29.95 17.88
N GLU A 201 9.70 28.94 17.54
CA GLU A 201 8.71 28.36 18.43
C GLU A 201 8.86 26.84 18.47
N ILE A 202 8.65 26.25 19.65
CA ILE A 202 8.69 24.82 19.86
C ILE A 202 7.37 24.33 20.48
N GLU A 203 6.85 23.24 19.96
CA GLU A 203 5.73 22.50 20.47
C GLU A 203 6.22 21.12 20.90
N ALA A 204 5.99 20.74 22.17
CA ALA A 204 6.28 19.41 22.65
C ALA A 204 5.27 18.43 22.08
N LEU A 205 5.76 17.35 21.47
CA LEU A 205 4.94 16.26 20.95
C LEU A 205 4.89 15.12 21.98
N PRO A 206 3.75 14.43 22.11
CA PRO A 206 3.65 13.27 22.98
C PRO A 206 4.56 12.12 22.53
N ASP A 207 4.97 11.28 23.47
CA ASP A 207 5.67 10.04 23.16
C ASP A 207 4.73 9.08 22.40
N ASN A 208 5.29 8.29 21.51
CA ASN A 208 4.56 7.37 20.62
C ASN A 208 3.58 8.09 19.66
N LEU A 209 3.95 9.28 19.23
CA LEU A 209 3.20 9.94 18.17
C LEU A 209 3.38 9.15 16.88
N VAL A 210 2.29 8.52 16.39
CA VAL A 210 2.31 7.91 15.07
C VAL A 210 2.49 9.05 14.06
N PRO A 211 3.61 9.10 13.33
CA PRO A 211 3.86 10.19 12.40
C PRO A 211 2.83 10.11 11.28
N GLY A 212 2.12 11.18 11.03
CA GLY A 212 1.20 11.26 9.92
C GLY A 212 -0.26 11.54 10.27
N ALA A 213 -0.64 11.71 11.56
CA ALA A 213 -2.01 12.06 11.90
C ALA A 213 -2.52 13.28 11.12
N GLU A 214 -1.71 14.33 10.95
CA GLU A 214 -2.06 15.47 10.11
C GLU A 214 -2.10 15.12 8.61
N GLU A 215 -1.19 14.27 8.12
CA GLU A 215 -1.21 13.80 6.72
C GLU A 215 -2.41 12.90 6.46
N ILE A 216 -2.84 12.12 7.45
CA ILE A 216 -4.04 11.28 7.38
C ILE A 216 -5.29 12.14 7.40
N LEU A 217 -5.36 13.14 8.28
CA LEU A 217 -6.44 14.10 8.31
C LEU A 217 -6.55 14.85 6.98
N ASN A 218 -5.42 15.22 6.38
CA ASN A 218 -5.38 15.85 5.06
C ASN A 218 -5.64 14.85 3.91
N ARG A 219 -5.42 13.55 4.11
CA ARG A 219 -5.64 12.51 3.11
C ARG A 219 -7.08 12.44 2.61
N PHE A 220 -8.04 12.63 3.52
CA PHE A 220 -9.47 12.52 3.19
C PHE A 220 -10.16 13.88 2.92
N GLY A 221 -9.40 15.00 2.89
CA GLY A 221 -9.87 16.35 2.57
C GLY A 221 -10.72 16.99 3.67
N ASP A 222 -11.27 18.15 3.33
CA ASP A 222 -12.12 18.98 4.18
C ASP A 222 -13.48 18.31 4.53
N SER A 223 -13.44 17.07 4.98
CA SER A 223 -14.56 16.58 5.77
C SER A 223 -14.69 17.56 6.95
N PRO A 224 -15.85 18.10 7.28
CA PRO A 224 -15.99 18.96 8.44
C PRO A 224 -15.52 18.19 9.66
N LEU A 225 -14.29 18.41 10.04
CA LEU A 225 -13.45 17.67 10.96
C LEU A 225 -13.99 17.60 12.39
N ALA A 226 -15.16 18.03 12.64
CA ALA A 226 -15.61 18.11 14.02
C ALA A 226 -17.12 18.16 14.23
N ALA A 227 -17.90 17.52 13.43
CA ALA A 227 -19.17 17.11 14.02
C ALA A 227 -18.84 16.10 15.11
N ALA A 228 -19.13 16.43 16.35
CA ALA A 228 -19.03 15.46 17.44
C ALA A 228 -19.74 14.16 17.01
N ALA A 229 -19.11 13.01 17.30
CA ALA A 229 -19.75 11.75 16.97
C ALA A 229 -21.15 11.71 17.62
N PRO A 230 -22.17 11.16 16.94
CA PRO A 230 -23.50 11.03 17.52
C PRO A 230 -23.44 10.24 18.83
N ALA A 231 -24.39 10.48 19.75
CA ALA A 231 -24.49 9.75 21.00
C ALA A 231 -24.67 8.24 20.76
N ALA A 232 -24.26 7.41 21.74
CA ALA A 232 -24.44 5.97 21.70
C ALA A 232 -25.89 5.56 21.39
N PHE A 233 -26.11 4.37 20.88
CA PHE A 233 -27.42 3.81 20.64
C PHE A 233 -28.24 3.78 21.93
N GLN A 234 -29.49 4.31 21.89
CA GLN A 234 -30.37 4.24 23.02
C GLN A 234 -30.87 2.80 23.22
N ASN A 235 -30.61 2.21 24.36
CA ASN A 235 -31.00 0.84 24.70
C ASN A 235 -30.55 -0.21 23.69
N GLY A 236 -29.39 -0.02 23.05
CA GLY A 236 -28.89 -0.92 22.02
C GLY A 236 -29.74 -0.96 20.74
N LYS A 237 -30.65 -0.02 20.54
CA LYS A 237 -31.50 0.02 19.34
C LYS A 237 -30.83 0.78 18.21
N PHE A 238 -30.72 0.13 17.06
CA PHE A 238 -30.17 0.74 15.85
C PHE A 238 -30.94 2.00 15.43
N SER A 239 -30.22 3.02 15.06
CA SER A 239 -30.78 4.27 14.52
C SER A 239 -29.69 4.98 13.71
N VAL A 240 -30.08 5.86 12.79
CA VAL A 240 -29.16 6.64 11.96
C VAL A 240 -29.52 8.11 12.05
N THR A 241 -28.53 8.98 12.16
CA THR A 241 -28.70 10.44 12.09
C THR A 241 -28.60 10.92 10.64
N PRO A 242 -29.20 12.09 10.29
CA PRO A 242 -29.12 12.62 8.93
C PRO A 242 -27.67 12.75 8.44
N GLN A 243 -27.40 12.22 7.25
CA GLN A 243 -26.08 12.21 6.58
C GLN A 243 -24.95 11.57 7.40
N GLU A 244 -25.28 10.69 8.35
CA GLU A 244 -24.30 9.99 9.15
C GLU A 244 -23.34 9.17 8.27
N VAL A 245 -22.04 9.26 8.54
CA VAL A 245 -21.02 8.43 7.87
C VAL A 245 -20.96 7.08 8.56
N ILE A 246 -21.32 6.02 7.83
CA ILE A 246 -21.26 4.62 8.26
C ILE A 246 -20.01 3.99 7.67
N VAL A 247 -19.09 3.58 8.53
CA VAL A 247 -17.85 2.89 8.13
C VAL A 247 -18.05 1.38 8.20
N LEU A 248 -17.61 0.66 7.19
CA LEU A 248 -17.56 -0.81 7.17
C LEU A 248 -16.12 -1.24 7.46
N ALA A 249 -15.92 -2.06 8.50
CA ALA A 249 -14.60 -2.58 8.90
C ALA A 249 -14.64 -4.11 9.01
N GLY A 250 -13.70 -4.79 8.37
CA GLY A 250 -13.63 -6.27 8.34
C GLY A 250 -12.83 -6.75 7.15
N ALA A 251 -13.00 -8.01 6.80
CA ALA A 251 -12.18 -8.73 5.85
C ALA A 251 -12.85 -8.89 4.46
N THR A 252 -12.43 -9.90 3.68
CA THR A 252 -12.77 -10.09 2.27
C THR A 252 -14.27 -10.03 1.97
N ASN A 253 -15.13 -10.58 2.83
CA ASN A 253 -16.57 -10.54 2.58
C ASN A 253 -17.14 -9.11 2.58
N LEU A 254 -16.66 -8.21 3.45
CA LEU A 254 -17.04 -6.80 3.40
C LEU A 254 -16.41 -6.05 2.22
N VAL A 255 -15.21 -6.40 1.80
CA VAL A 255 -14.62 -5.85 0.57
C VAL A 255 -15.48 -6.23 -0.64
N ARG A 256 -16.00 -7.46 -0.70
CA ARG A 256 -16.92 -7.88 -1.76
C ARG A 256 -18.24 -7.12 -1.74
N THR A 257 -18.78 -6.75 -0.57
CA THR A 257 -19.98 -5.90 -0.49
C THR A 257 -19.75 -4.51 -1.09
N GLN A 258 -18.56 -3.96 -0.95
CA GLN A 258 -18.18 -2.69 -1.57
C GLN A 258 -18.19 -2.78 -3.11
N LYS A 259 -17.66 -3.88 -3.65
CA LYS A 259 -17.60 -4.12 -5.11
C LYS A 259 -18.99 -4.41 -5.71
N SER A 260 -19.92 -4.99 -4.94
CA SER A 260 -21.28 -5.34 -5.42
C SER A 260 -22.32 -4.23 -5.21
N GLY A 261 -22.17 -3.41 -4.17
CA GLY A 261 -23.10 -2.35 -3.80
C GLY A 261 -24.39 -2.82 -3.14
N ASP A 262 -24.64 -4.14 -2.97
CA ASP A 262 -25.92 -4.67 -2.48
C ASP A 262 -26.25 -4.22 -1.05
N LEU A 263 -25.29 -4.31 -0.12
CA LEU A 263 -25.47 -3.90 1.28
C LEU A 263 -25.84 -2.42 1.38
N GLU A 264 -25.09 -1.59 0.69
CA GLU A 264 -25.30 -0.14 0.71
C GLU A 264 -26.62 0.25 0.03
N ALA A 265 -26.99 -0.40 -1.07
CA ALA A 265 -28.26 -0.17 -1.75
C ALA A 265 -29.47 -0.50 -0.84
N ARG A 266 -29.43 -1.64 -0.14
CA ARG A 266 -30.50 -2.05 0.78
C ARG A 266 -30.63 -1.11 1.97
N LEU A 267 -29.53 -0.80 2.63
CA LEU A 267 -29.51 0.14 3.76
C LEU A 267 -29.88 1.56 3.32
N GLY A 268 -29.35 2.03 2.18
CA GLY A 268 -29.61 3.35 1.64
C GLY A 268 -31.09 3.58 1.28
N LEU A 269 -31.76 2.56 0.71
CA LEU A 269 -33.21 2.63 0.47
C LEU A 269 -34.03 2.67 1.76
N ALA A 270 -33.72 1.79 2.70
CA ALA A 270 -34.43 1.74 3.99
C ALA A 270 -34.24 3.02 4.83
N LEU A 271 -33.11 3.71 4.62
CA LEU A 271 -32.71 4.93 5.32
C LEU A 271 -32.72 6.16 4.38
N ALA A 272 -33.54 6.13 3.33
CA ALA A 272 -33.51 7.19 2.30
C ALA A 272 -33.78 8.60 2.89
N ARG A 273 -34.52 8.71 3.98
CA ARG A 273 -34.79 9.99 4.66
C ARG A 273 -33.51 10.52 5.34
N GLU A 274 -32.78 9.67 6.01
CA GLU A 274 -31.55 9.99 6.73
C GLU A 274 -30.39 10.19 5.77
N ALA A 275 -30.43 9.56 4.60
CA ALA A 275 -29.39 9.62 3.53
C ALA A 275 -27.97 9.40 4.06
N PRO A 276 -27.67 8.26 4.72
CA PRO A 276 -26.34 8.00 5.24
C PRO A 276 -25.31 7.91 4.12
N ARG A 277 -24.04 8.20 4.47
CA ARG A 277 -22.90 8.06 3.59
C ARG A 277 -22.08 6.85 4.00
N PHE A 278 -21.80 5.94 3.09
CA PHE A 278 -21.04 4.73 3.39
C PHE A 278 -19.58 4.90 2.97
N ARG A 279 -18.66 4.42 3.84
CA ARG A 279 -17.21 4.37 3.58
C ARG A 279 -16.69 2.99 3.97
N SER A 280 -16.39 2.17 2.98
CA SER A 280 -15.74 0.89 3.28
C SER A 280 -14.26 1.11 3.59
N MET A 281 -13.84 0.65 4.75
CA MET A 281 -12.46 0.56 5.21
C MET A 281 -12.09 -0.90 5.47
N ALA A 282 -12.88 -1.83 4.94
CA ALA A 282 -12.57 -3.24 4.94
C ALA A 282 -11.37 -3.53 4.05
N TRP A 283 -10.55 -4.48 4.48
CA TRP A 283 -9.36 -4.90 3.74
C TRP A 283 -9.21 -6.42 3.84
N GLU A 284 -8.87 -7.06 2.73
CA GLU A 284 -8.68 -8.50 2.69
C GLU A 284 -7.66 -8.94 3.73
N GLY A 285 -7.93 -10.04 4.40
CA GLY A 285 -7.08 -10.62 5.43
C GLY A 285 -7.01 -9.87 6.75
N ASP A 286 -7.83 -8.82 6.96
CA ASP A 286 -7.97 -8.19 8.27
C ASP A 286 -8.54 -9.18 9.31
N THR A 287 -7.94 -9.21 10.48
CA THR A 287 -8.40 -9.97 11.65
C THR A 287 -8.49 -9.05 12.87
N VAL A 288 -9.11 -9.49 13.94
CA VAL A 288 -9.10 -8.72 15.21
C VAL A 288 -7.70 -8.60 15.81
N TYR A 289 -6.77 -9.47 15.43
CA TYR A 289 -5.39 -9.47 15.92
C TYR A 289 -4.56 -8.42 15.22
N GLU A 290 -4.79 -8.26 13.91
CA GLU A 290 -3.96 -7.43 13.07
C GLU A 290 -4.76 -6.87 11.89
N GLN A 291 -4.67 -5.57 11.69
CA GLN A 291 -5.19 -4.85 10.53
C GLN A 291 -3.98 -4.14 9.91
N TRP A 292 -3.30 -4.86 9.03
CA TRP A 292 -2.11 -4.33 8.39
C TRP A 292 -2.44 -3.09 7.57
N ARG A 293 -1.69 -2.04 7.81
CA ARG A 293 -1.75 -0.82 7.00
C ARG A 293 -0.31 -0.39 6.72
N ASP A 294 -0.12 0.07 5.53
CA ASP A 294 1.16 0.59 5.11
C ASP A 294 1.53 1.90 5.81
N LEU A 295 2.74 2.40 5.53
CA LEU A 295 3.26 3.63 6.10
C LEU A 295 2.27 4.79 6.01
N ASN A 296 2.13 5.55 7.08
CA ASN A 296 1.30 6.76 7.16
C ASN A 296 -0.23 6.55 7.06
N PHE A 297 -0.74 5.35 7.28
CA PHE A 297 -2.18 5.15 7.41
C PHE A 297 -2.75 5.66 8.74
N GLY A 298 -1.94 5.71 9.82
CA GLY A 298 -2.35 6.07 11.16
C GLY A 298 -3.16 5.00 11.88
N ASP A 299 -3.54 5.27 13.13
CA ASP A 299 -4.40 4.39 13.89
C ASP A 299 -5.88 4.50 13.46
N TRP A 300 -6.72 3.61 13.95
CA TRP A 300 -8.14 3.60 13.61
C TRP A 300 -8.88 4.86 14.06
N LYS A 301 -8.51 5.44 15.20
CA LYS A 301 -9.12 6.69 15.67
C LYS A 301 -8.88 7.83 14.67
N ASP A 302 -7.64 7.95 14.18
CA ASP A 302 -7.26 8.97 13.22
C ASP A 302 -7.98 8.78 11.87
N GLN A 303 -7.96 7.55 11.35
CA GLN A 303 -8.65 7.22 10.10
C GLN A 303 -10.16 7.49 10.19
N LEU A 304 -10.81 7.04 11.27
CA LEU A 304 -12.24 7.24 11.48
C LEU A 304 -12.60 8.73 11.70
N THR A 305 -11.70 9.48 12.33
CA THR A 305 -11.87 10.94 12.49
C THR A 305 -11.78 11.63 11.14
N ALA A 306 -10.79 11.27 10.33
CA ALA A 306 -10.58 11.85 9.00
C ALA A 306 -11.77 11.67 8.06
N VAL A 307 -12.47 10.55 8.13
CA VAL A 307 -13.69 10.31 7.31
C VAL A 307 -14.97 10.83 7.98
N GLY A 308 -14.90 11.38 9.20
CA GLY A 308 -16.06 11.87 9.92
C GLY A 308 -16.98 10.74 10.39
N ALA A 309 -16.46 9.55 10.71
CA ALA A 309 -17.26 8.39 11.09
C ALA A 309 -18.24 8.69 12.23
N GLY A 310 -19.53 8.44 12.00
CA GLY A 310 -20.59 8.47 13.00
C GLY A 310 -20.90 7.08 13.54
N MET A 311 -20.66 6.04 12.75
CA MET A 311 -20.94 4.64 13.09
C MET A 311 -19.90 3.73 12.46
N VAL A 312 -19.57 2.61 13.13
CA VAL A 312 -18.76 1.53 12.57
C VAL A 312 -19.56 0.22 12.58
N VAL A 313 -19.67 -0.43 11.43
CA VAL A 313 -20.19 -1.79 11.26
C VAL A 313 -18.98 -2.71 11.09
N ALA A 314 -18.76 -3.62 12.04
CA ALA A 314 -17.60 -4.48 12.10
C ALA A 314 -17.96 -5.95 11.97
N GLN A 315 -17.27 -6.68 11.07
CA GLN A 315 -17.45 -8.13 10.87
C GLN A 315 -16.11 -8.86 10.91
N PHE A 316 -15.90 -9.66 11.95
CA PHE A 316 -14.72 -10.48 12.21
C PHE A 316 -15.10 -11.83 12.77
N GLY A 317 -14.16 -12.78 12.85
CA GLY A 317 -14.33 -14.09 13.48
C GLY A 317 -14.34 -15.26 12.51
N GLN A 318 -14.40 -15.05 11.20
CA GLN A 318 -14.36 -16.16 10.22
C GLN A 318 -12.94 -16.71 10.07
N MET A 319 -11.96 -15.87 9.77
CA MET A 319 -10.56 -16.31 9.66
C MET A 319 -9.98 -16.70 11.02
N GLU A 320 -10.32 -15.99 12.08
CA GLU A 320 -9.87 -16.32 13.42
C GLU A 320 -10.39 -17.68 13.90
N SER A 321 -11.52 -18.17 13.35
CA SER A 321 -12.04 -19.49 13.68
C SER A 321 -11.12 -20.65 13.28
N PHE A 322 -10.16 -20.42 12.36
CA PHE A 322 -9.13 -21.40 12.02
C PHE A 322 -8.21 -21.74 13.20
N ASP A 323 -8.08 -20.86 14.18
CA ASP A 323 -7.31 -21.08 15.40
C ASP A 323 -7.99 -22.04 16.39
N GLY A 324 -9.27 -22.40 16.12
CA GLY A 324 -10.07 -23.28 16.95
C GLY A 324 -10.60 -22.62 18.23
N PRO A 325 -11.49 -23.32 18.97
CA PRO A 325 -12.22 -22.73 20.10
C PRO A 325 -11.32 -22.43 21.32
N GLY A 326 -10.13 -23.01 21.39
CA GLY A 326 -9.17 -22.73 22.47
C GLY A 326 -8.63 -21.30 22.47
N ARG A 327 -8.69 -20.59 21.33
CA ARG A 327 -8.20 -19.20 21.16
C ARG A 327 -9.29 -18.13 21.34
N ILE A 328 -10.53 -18.52 21.68
CA ILE A 328 -11.62 -17.55 21.92
C ILE A 328 -11.29 -16.49 22.98
N PRO A 329 -10.61 -16.82 24.10
CA PRO A 329 -10.24 -15.79 25.08
C PRO A 329 -9.32 -14.71 24.47
N GLU A 330 -8.35 -15.08 23.64
CA GLU A 330 -7.44 -14.16 22.97
C GLU A 330 -8.17 -13.35 21.89
N PHE A 331 -9.01 -14.01 21.10
CA PHE A 331 -9.92 -13.35 20.14
C PHE A 331 -10.76 -12.27 20.83
N THR A 332 -11.42 -12.63 21.93
CA THR A 332 -12.26 -11.70 22.69
C THR A 332 -11.46 -10.50 23.18
N ALA A 333 -10.27 -10.75 23.76
CA ALA A 333 -9.41 -9.67 24.24
C ALA A 333 -8.91 -8.76 23.10
N ALA A 334 -8.53 -9.34 21.97
CA ALA A 334 -8.10 -8.60 20.79
C ALA A 334 -9.25 -7.77 20.19
N TYR A 335 -10.43 -8.37 20.07
CA TYR A 335 -11.59 -7.66 19.55
C TYR A 335 -11.99 -6.48 20.46
N HIS A 336 -11.95 -6.65 21.78
CA HIS A 336 -12.17 -5.53 22.69
C HIS A 336 -11.19 -4.38 22.46
N ARG A 337 -9.89 -4.67 22.29
CA ARG A 337 -8.87 -3.64 21.98
C ARG A 337 -9.17 -2.90 20.67
N LEU A 338 -9.55 -3.63 19.62
CA LEU A 338 -9.92 -3.02 18.34
C LEU A 338 -11.17 -2.15 18.48
N LEU A 339 -12.19 -2.63 19.17
CA LEU A 339 -13.40 -1.87 19.42
C LEU A 339 -13.17 -0.64 20.30
N ASP A 340 -12.18 -0.66 21.20
CA ASP A 340 -11.78 0.53 21.97
C ASP A 340 -11.17 1.61 21.07
N GLN A 341 -10.41 1.22 20.04
CA GLN A 341 -9.90 2.16 19.02
C GLN A 341 -11.05 2.78 18.21
N PHE A 342 -12.06 1.99 17.81
CA PHE A 342 -13.24 2.51 17.15
C PHE A 342 -14.05 3.45 18.07
N ALA A 343 -14.22 3.04 19.33
CA ALA A 343 -14.98 3.81 20.32
C ALA A 343 -14.31 5.14 20.69
N ALA A 344 -13.00 5.26 20.51
CA ALA A 344 -12.29 6.54 20.66
C ALA A 344 -12.78 7.61 19.67
N ARG A 345 -13.39 7.22 18.54
CA ARG A 345 -14.03 8.13 17.59
C ARG A 345 -15.56 8.13 17.73
N THR A 346 -16.21 6.96 17.80
CA THR A 346 -17.67 6.87 17.90
C THR A 346 -18.11 5.69 18.77
N PRO A 347 -19.07 5.90 19.71
CA PRO A 347 -19.63 4.83 20.50
C PRO A 347 -20.66 3.97 19.73
N ARG A 348 -21.00 4.31 18.50
CA ARG A 348 -22.05 3.66 17.71
C ARG A 348 -21.44 2.52 16.92
N LEU A 349 -21.41 1.34 17.53
CA LEU A 349 -20.85 0.12 16.96
C LEU A 349 -21.97 -0.86 16.60
N VAL A 350 -21.87 -1.50 15.44
CA VAL A 350 -22.72 -2.63 15.03
C VAL A 350 -21.79 -3.81 14.79
N LEU A 351 -21.94 -4.86 15.56
CA LEU A 351 -21.13 -6.07 15.41
C LEU A 351 -21.92 -7.10 14.59
N VAL A 352 -21.29 -7.61 13.56
CA VAL A 352 -21.88 -8.62 12.66
C VAL A 352 -21.16 -9.94 12.91
N SER A 353 -21.88 -11.04 13.09
CA SER A 353 -21.28 -12.36 13.21
C SER A 353 -20.53 -12.76 11.94
N PRO A 354 -19.55 -13.67 12.02
CA PRO A 354 -19.05 -14.37 10.83
C PRO A 354 -20.19 -15.12 10.12
N ILE A 355 -19.95 -15.55 8.88
CA ILE A 355 -20.86 -16.42 8.14
C ILE A 355 -20.39 -17.88 8.21
N PRO A 356 -21.30 -18.88 8.09
CA PRO A 356 -20.90 -20.28 8.06
C PRO A 356 -20.18 -20.61 6.74
N PHE A 357 -19.26 -21.57 6.80
CA PHE A 357 -18.68 -22.16 5.59
C PHE A 357 -19.71 -23.03 4.86
N GLU A 358 -19.66 -23.02 3.54
CA GLU A 358 -20.41 -23.90 2.66
C GLU A 358 -19.47 -24.95 2.02
N LYS A 359 -20.04 -26.08 1.58
CA LYS A 359 -19.28 -27.05 0.82
C LYS A 359 -18.87 -26.42 -0.53
N PRO A 360 -17.59 -26.46 -0.94
CA PRO A 360 -17.15 -25.88 -2.20
C PRO A 360 -17.76 -26.57 -3.42
N VAL A 361 -17.83 -25.87 -4.57
CA VAL A 361 -18.28 -26.47 -5.84
C VAL A 361 -17.23 -27.42 -6.37
N ALA A 362 -15.98 -26.99 -6.36
CA ALA A 362 -14.87 -27.80 -6.86
C ALA A 362 -14.60 -28.97 -5.91
N SER A 363 -14.64 -30.19 -6.43
CA SER A 363 -14.47 -31.41 -5.62
C SER A 363 -13.07 -31.55 -5.01
N HIS A 364 -12.09 -30.82 -5.52
CA HIS A 364 -10.72 -30.80 -5.03
C HIS A 364 -10.47 -29.70 -3.97
N ALA A 365 -11.38 -28.74 -3.87
CA ALA A 365 -11.26 -27.68 -2.87
C ALA A 365 -11.59 -28.21 -1.46
N PRO A 366 -10.91 -27.73 -0.41
CA PRO A 366 -11.15 -28.17 0.97
C PRO A 366 -12.59 -27.91 1.41
N ASP A 367 -13.25 -28.92 1.97
CA ASP A 367 -14.57 -28.78 2.60
C ASP A 367 -14.42 -28.26 4.03
N LEU A 368 -14.71 -26.99 4.24
CA LEU A 368 -14.60 -26.30 5.53
C LEU A 368 -15.86 -26.45 6.41
N THR A 369 -16.91 -27.13 5.94
CA THR A 369 -18.18 -27.26 6.69
C THR A 369 -17.98 -27.92 8.07
N GLN A 370 -16.96 -28.78 8.21
CA GLN A 370 -16.60 -29.39 9.50
C GLN A 370 -16.13 -28.34 10.55
N ARG A 371 -15.67 -27.15 10.12
CA ARG A 371 -15.27 -26.06 11.01
C ARG A 371 -16.43 -25.17 11.45
N ASN A 372 -17.65 -25.43 10.98
CA ASN A 372 -18.79 -24.60 11.37
C ASN A 372 -19.10 -24.64 12.88
N GLY A 373 -18.64 -25.68 13.59
CA GLY A 373 -18.65 -25.72 15.05
C GLY A 373 -17.76 -24.65 15.68
N ASP A 374 -16.58 -24.44 15.12
CA ASP A 374 -15.63 -23.39 15.54
C ASP A 374 -16.20 -22.00 15.21
N VAL A 375 -16.68 -21.81 13.98
CA VAL A 375 -17.30 -20.52 13.57
C VAL A 375 -18.50 -20.17 14.47
N ALA A 376 -19.33 -21.16 14.84
CA ALA A 376 -20.44 -20.97 15.80
C ALA A 376 -19.97 -20.46 17.17
N ALA A 377 -18.83 -20.98 17.66
CA ALA A 377 -18.26 -20.55 18.94
C ALA A 377 -17.74 -19.11 18.86
N TYR A 378 -17.10 -18.71 17.75
CA TYR A 378 -16.68 -17.33 17.48
C TYR A 378 -17.88 -16.39 17.31
N ALA A 379 -18.94 -16.80 16.60
CA ALA A 379 -20.17 -16.02 16.48
C ALA A 379 -20.80 -15.72 17.85
N LYS A 380 -20.86 -16.72 18.77
CA LYS A 380 -21.29 -16.54 20.15
C LYS A 380 -20.39 -15.60 20.94
N ALA A 381 -19.08 -15.63 20.70
CA ALA A 381 -18.15 -14.70 21.33
C ALA A 381 -18.44 -13.26 20.87
N VAL A 382 -18.68 -13.02 19.57
CA VAL A 382 -19.07 -11.70 19.04
C VAL A 382 -20.39 -11.22 19.65
N GLU A 383 -21.39 -12.10 19.78
CA GLU A 383 -22.65 -11.79 20.47
C GLU A 383 -22.43 -11.38 21.94
N ALA A 384 -21.59 -12.13 22.65
CA ALA A 384 -21.26 -11.84 24.05
C ALA A 384 -20.56 -10.47 24.20
N ILE A 385 -19.63 -10.14 23.30
CA ILE A 385 -18.96 -8.85 23.24
C ILE A 385 -19.98 -7.73 22.99
N ALA A 386 -20.88 -7.90 22.02
CA ALA A 386 -21.91 -6.90 21.70
C ALA A 386 -22.82 -6.63 22.91
N ARG A 387 -23.28 -7.69 23.57
CA ARG A 387 -24.10 -7.59 24.78
C ARG A 387 -23.34 -6.91 25.94
N GLN A 388 -22.06 -7.25 26.15
CA GLN A 388 -21.25 -6.64 27.21
C GLN A 388 -21.03 -5.14 26.96
N ARG A 389 -20.89 -4.71 25.70
CA ARG A 389 -20.70 -3.32 25.32
C ARG A 389 -22.03 -2.55 25.15
N GLY A 390 -23.16 -3.24 25.24
CA GLY A 390 -24.48 -2.62 25.02
C GLY A 390 -24.67 -2.08 23.60
N THR A 391 -24.02 -2.71 22.61
CA THR A 391 -24.06 -2.29 21.20
C THR A 391 -24.97 -3.20 20.37
N VAL A 392 -25.21 -2.82 19.09
CA VAL A 392 -26.07 -3.57 18.17
C VAL A 392 -25.36 -4.83 17.68
N TYR A 393 -26.09 -5.94 17.58
CA TYR A 393 -25.60 -7.21 17.03
C TYR A 393 -26.47 -7.68 15.86
N VAL A 394 -25.83 -8.21 14.83
CA VAL A 394 -26.46 -8.83 13.64
C VAL A 394 -25.98 -10.27 13.55
N ASP A 395 -26.90 -11.23 13.68
CA ASP A 395 -26.61 -12.67 13.67
C ASP A 395 -26.82 -13.27 12.27
N LEU A 396 -25.81 -13.18 11.45
CA LEU A 396 -25.79 -13.85 10.14
C LEU A 396 -25.55 -15.36 10.30
N PHE A 397 -24.69 -15.77 11.23
CA PHE A 397 -24.28 -17.16 11.38
C PHE A 397 -25.49 -18.09 11.61
N THR A 398 -26.30 -17.80 12.65
CA THR A 398 -27.43 -18.66 13.00
C THR A 398 -28.45 -18.68 11.88
N THR A 399 -28.78 -17.51 11.32
CA THR A 399 -29.78 -17.40 10.24
C THR A 399 -29.35 -18.16 8.98
N LEU A 400 -28.07 -18.01 8.56
CA LEU A 400 -27.57 -18.69 7.37
C LEU A 400 -27.39 -20.20 7.58
N SER A 401 -27.03 -20.64 8.79
CA SER A 401 -26.91 -22.06 9.15
C SER A 401 -28.26 -22.81 9.12
N GLN A 402 -29.38 -22.11 9.25
CA GLN A 402 -30.74 -22.68 9.22
C GLN A 402 -31.36 -22.75 7.82
N ARG A 403 -30.63 -22.39 6.77
CA ARG A 403 -31.14 -22.44 5.39
C ARG A 403 -31.49 -23.88 4.98
N PRO A 404 -32.57 -24.07 4.24
CA PRO A 404 -32.98 -25.41 3.78
C PRO A 404 -31.89 -26.09 2.94
N ALA A 405 -31.78 -27.40 3.04
CA ALA A 405 -30.96 -28.18 2.13
C ALA A 405 -31.44 -27.99 0.68
N GLY A 406 -30.49 -27.72 -0.23
CA GLY A 406 -30.79 -27.41 -1.64
C GLY A 406 -31.11 -25.95 -1.93
N ALA A 407 -31.05 -25.05 -0.95
CA ALA A 407 -31.09 -23.63 -1.23
C ALA A 407 -29.90 -23.18 -2.11
N ALA A 408 -30.08 -22.08 -2.85
CA ALA A 408 -29.01 -21.51 -3.70
C ALA A 408 -27.74 -21.26 -2.88
N ARG A 409 -26.59 -21.53 -3.48
CA ARG A 409 -25.29 -21.31 -2.84
C ARG A 409 -25.04 -19.82 -2.64
N LEU A 410 -24.40 -19.51 -1.52
CA LEU A 410 -24.06 -18.11 -1.15
C LEU A 410 -22.57 -17.79 -1.34
N THR A 411 -21.75 -18.81 -1.55
CA THR A 411 -20.29 -18.65 -1.69
C THR A 411 -19.80 -19.24 -3.00
N ASP A 412 -18.73 -18.72 -3.55
CA ASP A 412 -18.06 -19.27 -4.73
C ASP A 412 -17.08 -20.39 -4.38
N ASN A 413 -16.36 -20.28 -3.28
CA ASN A 413 -15.32 -21.21 -2.82
C ASN A 413 -15.62 -21.86 -1.46
N GLY A 414 -16.83 -21.72 -0.94
CA GLY A 414 -17.23 -22.24 0.39
C GLY A 414 -16.97 -21.25 1.53
N GLN A 415 -16.26 -20.15 1.30
CA GLN A 415 -15.82 -19.17 2.30
C GLN A 415 -16.29 -17.73 1.98
N HIS A 416 -16.17 -17.32 0.73
CA HIS A 416 -16.41 -15.96 0.31
C HIS A 416 -17.71 -15.84 -0.47
N LEU A 417 -18.50 -14.81 -0.15
CA LEU A 417 -19.82 -14.57 -0.73
C LEU A 417 -19.76 -14.36 -2.24
N ASN A 418 -20.60 -15.06 -2.96
CA ASN A 418 -20.91 -14.82 -4.38
C ASN A 418 -22.01 -13.74 -4.52
N ALA A 419 -22.44 -13.42 -5.72
CA ALA A 419 -23.44 -12.39 -5.98
C ALA A 419 -24.76 -12.63 -5.22
N GLU A 420 -25.24 -13.87 -5.18
CA GLU A 420 -26.46 -14.24 -4.43
C GLU A 420 -26.24 -14.11 -2.92
N GLY A 421 -25.06 -14.53 -2.42
CA GLY A 421 -24.70 -14.40 -1.02
C GLY A 421 -24.65 -12.95 -0.57
N LEU A 422 -24.06 -12.07 -1.38
CA LEU A 422 -23.99 -10.63 -1.10
C LEU A 422 -25.40 -10.01 -1.00
N ARG A 423 -26.30 -10.40 -1.90
CA ARG A 423 -27.70 -9.96 -1.87
C ARG A 423 -28.43 -10.46 -0.61
N VAL A 424 -28.34 -11.75 -0.31
CA VAL A 424 -28.98 -12.38 0.86
C VAL A 424 -28.47 -11.78 2.16
N VAL A 425 -27.15 -11.59 2.30
CA VAL A 425 -26.55 -10.99 3.50
C VAL A 425 -26.98 -9.53 3.67
N ALA A 426 -27.12 -8.77 2.57
CA ALA A 426 -27.63 -7.41 2.60
C ALA A 426 -29.08 -7.36 3.12
N ASP A 427 -29.95 -8.24 2.61
CA ASP A 427 -31.34 -8.36 3.00
C ASP A 427 -31.48 -8.74 4.49
N LEU A 428 -30.73 -9.74 4.93
CA LEU A 428 -30.73 -10.21 6.34
C LEU A 428 -30.21 -9.12 7.29
N THR A 429 -29.15 -8.44 6.92
CA THR A 429 -28.57 -7.33 7.72
C THR A 429 -29.61 -6.22 7.90
N ALA A 430 -30.25 -5.77 6.83
CA ALA A 430 -31.28 -4.75 6.91
C ALA A 430 -32.45 -5.21 7.79
N SER A 431 -32.93 -6.43 7.60
CA SER A 431 -34.04 -7.01 8.37
C SER A 431 -33.72 -7.08 9.87
N GLN A 432 -32.53 -7.56 10.26
CA GLN A 432 -32.14 -7.68 11.66
C GLN A 432 -31.89 -6.32 12.35
N LEU A 433 -31.52 -5.31 11.58
CA LEU A 433 -31.45 -3.93 12.05
C LEU A 433 -32.87 -3.28 12.22
N GLY A 434 -33.91 -4.03 11.90
CA GLY A 434 -35.29 -3.56 11.98
C GLY A 434 -35.64 -2.58 10.87
N LEU A 435 -34.95 -2.60 9.77
CA LEU A 435 -35.17 -1.77 8.62
C LEU A 435 -36.09 -2.49 7.63
N ALA A 436 -37.15 -1.81 7.24
CA ALA A 436 -38.06 -2.25 6.19
C ALA A 436 -37.97 -1.29 5.00
N TRP A 437 -37.93 -1.83 3.81
CA TRP A 437 -38.11 -1.02 2.61
C TRP A 437 -39.26 -1.58 1.78
N SER A 438 -40.08 -0.68 1.24
CA SER A 438 -41.05 -0.96 0.19
C SER A 438 -40.43 -0.49 -1.13
N GLY A 439 -39.57 -1.30 -1.68
CA GLY A 439 -38.69 -0.77 -2.70
C GLY A 439 -38.94 -1.28 -4.11
N ALA A 440 -38.36 -0.58 -5.07
CA ALA A 440 -38.32 -0.93 -6.46
C ALA A 440 -37.70 -2.32 -6.65
N ASP A 441 -38.29 -3.12 -7.54
CA ASP A 441 -37.74 -4.40 -7.94
C ASP A 441 -36.41 -4.24 -8.70
N ASP A 442 -36.16 -3.05 -9.25
CA ASP A 442 -34.93 -2.70 -9.99
C ASP A 442 -34.04 -1.71 -9.20
N LEU A 443 -32.90 -2.20 -8.76
CA LEU A 443 -31.86 -1.45 -8.06
C LEU A 443 -30.68 -1.05 -8.96
N SER A 444 -30.74 -1.30 -10.25
CA SER A 444 -29.61 -1.19 -11.17
C SER A 444 -28.97 0.20 -11.13
N ALA A 445 -29.76 1.26 -11.28
CA ALA A 445 -29.24 2.63 -11.28
C ALA A 445 -28.64 3.05 -9.93
N LEU A 446 -29.23 2.59 -8.81
CA LEU A 446 -28.71 2.85 -7.47
C LEU A 446 -27.39 2.11 -7.25
N LYS A 447 -27.34 0.83 -7.60
CA LYS A 447 -26.10 0.01 -7.49
C LYS A 447 -24.99 0.55 -8.39
N GLU A 448 -25.31 0.96 -9.62
CA GLU A 448 -24.30 1.58 -10.51
C GLU A 448 -23.66 2.82 -9.87
N ALA A 449 -24.47 3.73 -9.32
CA ALA A 449 -23.95 4.91 -8.65
C ALA A 449 -23.13 4.56 -7.39
N ILE A 450 -23.56 3.55 -6.62
CA ILE A 450 -22.86 3.07 -5.43
C ILE A 450 -21.53 2.45 -5.80
N VAL A 451 -21.50 1.55 -6.77
CA VAL A 451 -20.27 0.86 -7.21
C VAL A 451 -19.25 1.88 -7.74
N GLU A 452 -19.71 2.85 -8.53
CA GLU A 452 -18.82 3.92 -9.01
C GLU A 452 -18.27 4.78 -7.85
N LYS A 453 -19.12 5.19 -6.90
CA LYS A 453 -18.66 5.91 -5.70
C LYS A 453 -17.68 5.07 -4.89
N ASN A 454 -17.96 3.77 -4.72
CA ASN A 454 -17.10 2.86 -3.96
C ASN A 454 -15.74 2.66 -4.62
N ARG A 455 -15.70 2.58 -5.96
CA ARG A 455 -14.45 2.51 -6.73
C ARG A 455 -13.60 3.75 -6.51
N LEU A 456 -14.18 4.94 -6.67
CA LEU A 456 -13.47 6.21 -6.43
C LEU A 456 -13.04 6.38 -4.97
N TRP A 457 -13.86 5.91 -4.02
CA TRP A 457 -13.51 5.89 -2.61
C TRP A 457 -12.31 4.97 -2.34
N ALA A 458 -12.29 3.77 -2.90
CA ALA A 458 -11.18 2.85 -2.77
C ALA A 458 -9.89 3.46 -3.32
N ASP A 459 -9.94 4.12 -4.49
CA ASP A 459 -8.81 4.82 -5.08
C ASP A 459 -8.25 5.92 -4.15
N CYS A 460 -9.10 6.62 -3.39
CA CYS A 460 -8.65 7.65 -2.45
C CYS A 460 -8.15 7.06 -1.13
N TRP A 461 -8.80 6.03 -0.60
CA TRP A 461 -8.46 5.46 0.71
C TRP A 461 -7.30 4.45 0.62
N ARG A 462 -7.30 3.59 -0.39
CA ARG A 462 -6.27 2.59 -0.68
C ARG A 462 -5.73 2.79 -2.11
N PRO A 463 -5.06 3.94 -2.39
CA PRO A 463 -4.67 4.24 -3.77
C PRO A 463 -3.63 3.25 -4.28
N ALA A 464 -3.73 2.88 -5.54
CA ALA A 464 -2.62 2.27 -6.23
C ALA A 464 -1.40 3.21 -6.18
N ASN A 465 -0.20 2.63 -6.09
CA ASN A 465 1.02 3.43 -5.93
C ASN A 465 1.05 4.30 -4.65
N TRP A 466 0.41 3.82 -3.55
CA TRP A 466 0.33 4.58 -2.31
C TRP A 466 1.72 5.03 -1.79
N SER A 467 2.79 4.30 -2.10
CA SER A 467 4.16 4.72 -1.77
C SER A 467 4.54 6.07 -2.37
N PHE A 468 3.98 6.45 -3.52
CA PHE A 468 4.13 7.76 -4.16
C PHE A 468 3.09 8.79 -3.70
N VAL A 469 2.00 8.33 -3.08
CA VAL A 469 0.90 9.20 -2.65
C VAL A 469 1.02 9.56 -1.17
N TYR A 470 1.30 8.57 -0.31
CA TYR A 470 1.33 8.71 1.15
C TYR A 470 2.51 8.01 1.82
N GLY A 471 3.32 7.25 1.09
CA GLY A 471 4.43 6.45 1.61
C GLY A 471 5.79 7.15 1.53
N ASP A 472 6.82 6.33 1.40
CA ASP A 472 8.24 6.75 1.42
C ASP A 472 8.72 7.43 0.14
N ARG A 473 7.94 7.36 -0.96
CA ARG A 473 8.26 7.94 -2.27
C ARG A 473 7.44 9.17 -2.63
N VAL A 474 6.76 9.78 -1.69
CA VAL A 474 5.86 10.93 -1.95
C VAL A 474 6.57 12.15 -2.57
N THR A 475 7.90 12.27 -2.42
CA THR A 475 8.72 13.31 -3.06
C THR A 475 9.19 12.94 -4.47
N GLN A 476 8.99 11.69 -4.91
CA GLN A 476 9.35 11.24 -6.25
C GLN A 476 8.18 11.48 -7.21
N LEU A 477 8.47 11.98 -8.41
CA LEU A 477 7.48 12.06 -9.46
C LEU A 477 7.20 10.65 -10.02
N PHE A 478 5.94 10.30 -10.11
CA PHE A 478 5.53 9.08 -10.78
C PHE A 478 5.61 9.28 -12.29
N GLY A 479 6.34 8.38 -12.98
CA GLY A 479 6.55 8.47 -14.42
C GLY A 479 7.95 8.92 -14.82
N LYS A 480 8.10 9.40 -16.05
CA LYS A 480 9.42 9.80 -16.57
C LYS A 480 9.91 11.09 -15.87
N PRO A 481 11.19 11.20 -15.52
CA PRO A 481 11.77 12.45 -15.04
C PRO A 481 11.51 13.60 -15.99
N GLY A 482 11.04 14.73 -15.47
CA GLY A 482 10.72 15.92 -16.28
C GLY A 482 9.32 15.94 -16.89
N ALA A 483 8.44 14.98 -16.61
CA ALA A 483 7.04 15.03 -17.02
C ALA A 483 6.36 16.22 -16.33
N ALA A 484 5.70 17.07 -17.13
CA ALA A 484 4.85 18.15 -16.62
C ALA A 484 3.48 17.57 -16.29
N GLY A 485 2.94 17.87 -15.10
CA GLY A 485 1.61 17.43 -14.68
C GLY A 485 1.42 17.50 -13.17
N PRO A 486 0.20 17.27 -12.69
CA PRO A 486 -0.06 17.17 -11.26
C PRO A 486 0.66 15.97 -10.67
N SER A 487 1.04 16.06 -9.38
CA SER A 487 1.55 14.90 -8.66
C SER A 487 0.48 13.80 -8.61
N LEU A 488 0.90 12.53 -8.47
CA LEU A 488 -0.05 11.42 -8.34
C LEU A 488 -1.03 11.65 -7.18
N ARG A 489 -0.55 12.20 -6.06
CA ARG A 489 -1.38 12.61 -4.94
C ARG A 489 -2.46 13.62 -5.33
N ALA A 490 -2.11 14.68 -6.07
CA ALA A 490 -3.08 15.68 -6.51
C ALA A 490 -4.14 15.07 -7.45
N SER A 491 -3.77 14.10 -8.25
CA SER A 491 -4.70 13.36 -9.10
C SER A 491 -5.73 12.59 -8.25
N PHE A 492 -5.33 11.86 -7.23
CA PHE A 492 -6.27 11.18 -6.32
C PHE A 492 -7.12 12.17 -5.50
N GLU A 493 -6.56 13.28 -5.07
CA GLU A 493 -7.30 14.32 -4.36
C GLU A 493 -8.41 14.97 -5.20
N SER A 494 -8.23 15.04 -6.52
CA SER A 494 -9.23 15.59 -7.43
C SER A 494 -10.56 14.81 -7.49
N HIS A 495 -10.60 13.57 -6.93
CA HIS A 495 -11.82 12.75 -6.86
C HIS A 495 -12.76 13.08 -5.73
N LYS A 496 -12.29 13.71 -4.67
CA LYS A 496 -13.09 13.97 -3.48
C LYS A 496 -14.41 14.71 -3.79
N PRO A 497 -14.42 15.76 -4.65
CA PRO A 497 -15.68 16.39 -5.06
C PRO A 497 -16.62 15.45 -5.82
N LEU A 498 -16.09 14.54 -6.62
CA LEU A 498 -16.89 13.58 -7.37
C LEU A 498 -17.51 12.51 -6.45
N ILE A 499 -16.78 12.04 -5.44
CA ILE A 499 -17.33 11.14 -4.41
C ILE A 499 -18.50 11.82 -3.68
N ALA A 500 -18.36 13.09 -3.31
CA ALA A 500 -19.44 13.85 -2.68
C ALA A 500 -20.66 14.00 -3.59
N ALA A 501 -20.45 14.31 -4.88
CA ALA A 501 -21.55 14.40 -5.85
C ALA A 501 -22.23 13.04 -6.08
N LEU A 502 -21.50 11.95 -6.01
CA LEU A 502 -22.08 10.59 -6.09
C LEU A 502 -22.87 10.23 -4.82
N ASP A 503 -22.40 10.61 -3.61
CA ASP A 503 -23.20 10.47 -2.38
C ASP A 503 -24.56 11.19 -2.50
N ASP A 504 -24.57 12.43 -3.01
CA ASP A 504 -25.79 13.22 -3.22
C ASP A 504 -26.69 12.59 -4.30
N ARG A 505 -26.09 12.04 -5.37
CA ARG A 505 -26.80 11.31 -6.43
C ARG A 505 -27.45 10.03 -5.88
N ILE A 506 -26.71 9.24 -5.08
CA ILE A 506 -27.21 8.02 -4.42
C ILE A 506 -28.42 8.38 -3.52
N ALA A 507 -28.28 9.43 -2.71
CA ALA A 507 -29.38 9.92 -1.85
C ALA A 507 -30.60 10.36 -2.69
N ALA A 508 -30.40 11.07 -3.80
CA ALA A 508 -31.49 11.50 -4.68
C ALA A 508 -32.21 10.30 -5.31
N ILE A 509 -31.47 9.29 -5.82
CA ILE A 509 -32.06 8.06 -6.37
C ILE A 509 -32.88 7.33 -5.29
N ALA A 510 -32.31 7.13 -4.10
CA ALA A 510 -33.00 6.46 -2.99
C ALA A 510 -34.27 7.18 -2.54
N GLN A 511 -34.32 8.49 -2.69
CA GLN A 511 -35.46 9.35 -2.35
C GLN A 511 -36.45 9.53 -3.52
N GLY A 512 -36.21 8.99 -4.70
CA GLY A 512 -37.02 9.20 -5.89
C GLY A 512 -37.00 10.64 -6.42
N LYS A 513 -35.89 11.38 -6.16
CA LYS A 513 -35.69 12.78 -6.59
C LYS A 513 -34.96 12.88 -7.92
N PRO A 514 -35.08 13.99 -8.66
CA PRO A 514 -34.28 14.23 -9.85
C PRO A 514 -32.78 14.17 -9.58
N VAL A 515 -32.04 13.58 -10.50
CA VAL A 515 -30.60 13.36 -10.39
C VAL A 515 -29.85 14.45 -11.15
N VAL A 516 -28.82 15.04 -10.54
CA VAL A 516 -27.93 16.01 -11.18
C VAL A 516 -26.86 15.27 -11.99
N ALA A 517 -26.51 15.80 -13.16
CA ALA A 517 -25.43 15.27 -13.99
C ALA A 517 -24.07 15.39 -13.27
N LEU A 518 -23.27 14.34 -13.36
CA LEU A 518 -21.91 14.37 -12.83
C LEU A 518 -20.99 15.21 -13.74
N PRO A 519 -19.95 15.83 -13.21
CA PRO A 519 -18.95 16.50 -14.00
C PRO A 519 -18.27 15.48 -14.97
N PRO A 520 -17.86 15.89 -16.17
CA PRO A 520 -17.17 15.01 -17.09
C PRO A 520 -15.81 14.59 -16.50
N PRO A 521 -15.32 13.36 -16.79
CA PRO A 521 -14.00 12.94 -16.40
C PRO A 521 -12.92 13.82 -17.04
N ALA A 522 -11.76 13.95 -16.39
CA ALA A 522 -10.61 14.64 -16.95
C ALA A 522 -10.14 13.94 -18.25
N ALA A 523 -9.73 14.73 -19.24
CA ALA A 523 -9.22 14.16 -20.48
C ALA A 523 -7.86 13.47 -20.25
N ALA A 524 -7.69 12.27 -20.78
CA ALA A 524 -6.43 11.57 -20.77
C ALA A 524 -5.34 12.34 -21.56
N PRO A 525 -4.08 12.36 -21.12
CA PRO A 525 -2.99 12.97 -21.87
C PRO A 525 -2.76 12.20 -23.19
N ALA A 526 -2.36 12.92 -24.24
CA ALA A 526 -2.03 12.31 -25.51
C ALA A 526 -0.81 11.40 -25.40
N SER A 527 -0.86 10.22 -25.98
CA SER A 527 0.28 9.31 -26.08
C SER A 527 1.40 9.92 -26.96
N PRO A 528 2.68 9.73 -26.61
CA PRO A 528 3.78 10.15 -27.45
C PRO A 528 3.80 9.39 -28.78
N ALA A 529 4.46 9.95 -29.80
CA ALA A 529 4.68 9.26 -31.06
C ALA A 529 5.51 7.98 -30.82
N VAL A 530 5.07 6.86 -31.37
CA VAL A 530 5.72 5.54 -31.27
C VAL A 530 6.45 5.22 -32.58
N GLN A 531 7.50 4.40 -32.49
CA GLN A 531 8.17 3.81 -33.64
C GLN A 531 7.22 2.83 -34.35
N THR A 532 7.39 2.67 -35.67
CA THR A 532 6.69 1.60 -36.37
C THR A 532 7.35 0.24 -36.06
N PRO A 533 6.60 -0.89 -36.18
CA PRO A 533 7.18 -2.22 -35.98
C PRO A 533 8.41 -2.49 -36.84
N GLU A 534 8.46 -1.98 -38.06
CA GLU A 534 9.59 -2.13 -38.98
C GLU A 534 10.82 -1.31 -38.49
N GLN A 535 10.60 -0.13 -37.93
CA GLN A 535 11.68 0.68 -37.35
C GLN A 535 12.27 0.01 -36.11
N GLU A 536 11.41 -0.59 -35.27
CA GLU A 536 11.85 -1.31 -34.09
C GLU A 536 12.62 -2.59 -34.46
N LEU A 537 12.06 -3.39 -35.40
CA LEU A 537 12.73 -4.60 -35.92
C LEU A 537 14.12 -4.32 -36.48
N ALA A 538 14.28 -3.21 -37.19
CA ALA A 538 15.57 -2.79 -37.74
C ALA A 538 16.59 -2.35 -36.67
N GLY A 539 16.14 -2.06 -35.45
CA GLY A 539 16.98 -1.67 -34.32
C GLY A 539 17.67 -2.83 -33.61
N PHE A 540 17.21 -4.07 -33.82
CA PHE A 540 17.78 -5.24 -33.12
C PHE A 540 19.07 -5.75 -33.79
N THR A 541 20.02 -6.13 -32.94
CA THR A 541 21.19 -6.92 -33.34
C THR A 541 21.04 -8.35 -32.82
N VAL A 542 20.96 -9.31 -33.72
CA VAL A 542 20.73 -10.73 -33.40
C VAL A 542 22.05 -11.52 -33.48
N ALA A 543 22.23 -12.47 -32.58
CA ALA A 543 23.42 -13.33 -32.59
C ALA A 543 23.57 -14.09 -33.91
N GLU A 544 24.80 -14.41 -34.32
CA GLU A 544 25.09 -15.15 -35.52
C GLU A 544 24.40 -16.52 -35.54
N GLY A 545 23.78 -16.86 -36.65
CA GLY A 545 22.99 -18.11 -36.82
C GLY A 545 21.51 -18.00 -36.41
N TYR A 546 21.05 -16.83 -35.92
CA TYR A 546 19.66 -16.58 -35.53
C TYR A 546 19.03 -15.49 -36.40
N GLN A 547 17.72 -15.50 -36.48
CA GLN A 547 16.95 -14.43 -37.11
C GLN A 547 15.80 -14.04 -36.19
N ILE A 548 15.31 -12.80 -36.34
CA ILE A 548 14.15 -12.29 -35.65
C ILE A 548 13.05 -11.96 -36.69
N ASN A 549 11.82 -12.26 -36.39
CA ASN A 549 10.66 -11.88 -37.18
C ASN A 549 9.59 -11.23 -36.29
N LEU A 550 8.72 -10.45 -36.90
CA LEU A 550 7.56 -9.85 -36.23
C LEU A 550 6.44 -10.89 -36.16
N PHE A 551 6.06 -11.32 -34.96
CA PHE A 551 4.95 -12.25 -34.73
C PHE A 551 3.60 -11.52 -34.68
N ALA A 552 3.51 -10.40 -33.93
CA ALA A 552 2.33 -9.56 -33.81
C ALA A 552 2.70 -8.15 -33.34
N SER A 553 1.83 -7.19 -33.61
CA SER A 553 1.97 -5.78 -33.27
C SER A 553 0.63 -5.21 -32.76
N GLU A 554 0.57 -3.90 -32.63
CA GLU A 554 -0.67 -3.17 -32.32
C GLU A 554 -1.74 -3.36 -33.40
N ALA A 555 -1.37 -3.73 -34.62
CA ALA A 555 -2.30 -4.02 -35.70
C ALA A 555 -3.16 -5.27 -35.41
N GLU A 556 -2.58 -6.25 -34.70
CA GLU A 556 -3.25 -7.44 -34.23
C GLU A 556 -3.90 -7.24 -32.84
N GLY A 557 -3.86 -6.01 -32.32
CA GLY A 557 -4.49 -5.62 -31.06
C GLY A 557 -3.61 -5.82 -29.82
N VAL A 558 -2.31 -5.99 -29.97
CA VAL A 558 -1.38 -6.01 -28.85
C VAL A 558 -1.26 -4.59 -28.29
N ALA A 559 -1.38 -4.41 -26.98
CA ALA A 559 -1.22 -3.11 -26.34
C ALA A 559 -0.51 -3.24 -25.00
N LYS A 560 0.68 -2.64 -24.86
CA LYS A 560 1.51 -2.71 -23.65
C LYS A 560 1.57 -4.15 -23.11
N PRO A 561 2.10 -5.13 -23.84
CA PRO A 561 2.19 -6.52 -23.38
C PRO A 561 3.12 -6.60 -22.17
N VAL A 562 2.67 -7.25 -21.10
CA VAL A 562 3.44 -7.40 -19.85
C VAL A 562 3.89 -8.83 -19.61
N GLN A 563 3.13 -9.80 -20.09
CA GLN A 563 3.51 -11.22 -20.10
C GLN A 563 2.84 -11.93 -21.27
N ILE A 564 3.52 -12.94 -21.82
CA ILE A 564 2.98 -13.89 -22.78
C ILE A 564 3.10 -15.31 -22.23
N ALA A 565 2.18 -16.18 -22.59
CA ALA A 565 2.22 -17.62 -22.30
C ALA A 565 1.60 -18.41 -23.44
N TRP A 566 2.03 -19.65 -23.61
CA TRP A 566 1.57 -20.52 -24.69
C TRP A 566 0.79 -21.70 -24.10
N ASP A 567 -0.28 -22.08 -24.74
CA ASP A 567 -0.97 -23.33 -24.42
C ASP A 567 -0.45 -24.51 -25.25
N GLU A 568 -0.93 -25.69 -24.90
CA GLU A 568 -0.55 -26.94 -25.59
C GLU A 568 -1.02 -27.03 -27.06
N ARG A 569 -1.83 -26.08 -27.54
CA ARG A 569 -2.28 -25.95 -28.94
C ARG A 569 -1.45 -24.95 -29.74
N GLY A 570 -0.46 -24.34 -29.09
CA GLY A 570 0.36 -23.28 -29.73
C GLY A 570 -0.31 -21.90 -29.79
N ARG A 571 -1.40 -21.67 -29.03
CA ARG A 571 -2.00 -20.34 -28.92
C ARG A 571 -1.22 -19.46 -27.94
N CYS A 572 -0.89 -18.24 -28.34
CA CYS A 572 -0.21 -17.25 -27.53
C CYS A 572 -1.23 -16.40 -26.78
N TYR A 573 -1.21 -16.48 -25.47
CA TYR A 573 -1.98 -15.59 -24.58
C TYR A 573 -1.13 -14.40 -24.19
N VAL A 574 -1.64 -13.20 -24.40
CA VAL A 574 -0.95 -11.94 -24.13
C VAL A 574 -1.72 -11.14 -23.08
N ALA A 575 -1.07 -10.83 -21.96
CA ALA A 575 -1.59 -9.90 -20.98
C ALA A 575 -1.35 -8.47 -21.48
N CYS A 576 -2.41 -7.84 -22.01
CA CYS A 576 -2.38 -6.47 -22.51
C CYS A 576 -2.83 -5.50 -21.41
N SER A 577 -1.93 -4.57 -21.00
CA SER A 577 -2.16 -3.62 -19.90
C SER A 577 -2.10 -2.14 -20.34
N PRO A 578 -3.06 -1.65 -21.15
CA PRO A 578 -3.14 -0.23 -21.54
C PRO A 578 -3.10 0.72 -20.35
N THR A 579 -3.66 0.33 -19.19
CA THR A 579 -3.71 1.14 -17.96
C THR A 579 -2.38 1.20 -17.22
N TYR A 580 -1.40 0.35 -17.55
CA TYR A 580 -0.09 0.38 -16.91
C TYR A 580 0.69 1.66 -17.27
N PRO A 581 1.39 2.32 -16.34
CA PRO A 581 1.62 1.94 -14.94
C PRO A 581 0.62 2.57 -13.95
N GLN A 582 -0.39 3.29 -14.40
CA GLN A 582 -1.35 3.96 -13.54
C GLN A 582 -2.68 4.14 -14.27
N THR A 583 -3.77 3.70 -13.63
CA THR A 583 -5.12 4.15 -13.98
C THR A 583 -5.29 5.59 -13.54
N LEU A 584 -5.75 6.42 -14.44
CA LEU A 584 -6.17 7.75 -14.05
C LEU A 584 -7.48 7.67 -13.27
N PRO A 585 -7.68 8.62 -12.40
CA PRO A 585 -8.90 8.73 -11.64
C PRO A 585 -10.14 8.75 -12.54
N GLY A 586 -11.12 7.88 -12.24
CA GLY A 586 -12.36 7.75 -13.03
C GLY A 586 -12.21 6.94 -14.31
N GLU A 587 -11.04 6.48 -14.69
CA GLU A 587 -10.89 5.55 -15.81
C GLU A 587 -11.52 4.20 -15.50
N LYS A 588 -12.20 3.65 -16.50
CA LYS A 588 -12.74 2.30 -16.41
C LYS A 588 -11.64 1.27 -16.70
N PRO A 589 -11.76 0.07 -16.14
CA PRO A 589 -10.88 -1.05 -16.50
C PRO A 589 -10.91 -1.32 -18.01
N THR A 590 -9.75 -1.22 -18.66
CA THR A 590 -9.61 -1.39 -20.13
C THR A 590 -8.62 -2.47 -20.53
N ASP A 591 -7.94 -3.08 -19.57
CA ASP A 591 -6.99 -4.15 -19.80
C ASP A 591 -7.69 -5.44 -20.22
N TYR A 592 -6.98 -6.30 -20.92
CA TYR A 592 -7.54 -7.52 -21.50
C TYR A 592 -6.50 -8.61 -21.73
N ILE A 593 -6.97 -9.83 -21.88
CA ILE A 593 -6.20 -10.96 -22.39
C ILE A 593 -6.51 -11.14 -23.86
N LEU A 594 -5.46 -11.09 -24.69
CA LEU A 594 -5.51 -11.33 -26.12
C LEU A 594 -4.98 -12.74 -26.42
N VAL A 595 -5.64 -13.46 -27.29
CA VAL A 595 -5.16 -14.75 -27.84
C VAL A 595 -4.77 -14.55 -29.28
N LEU A 596 -3.55 -14.93 -29.62
CA LEU A 596 -2.98 -14.89 -30.96
C LEU A 596 -2.71 -16.31 -31.44
N GLU A 597 -3.07 -16.59 -32.68
CA GLU A 597 -2.88 -17.88 -33.31
C GLU A 597 -2.18 -17.71 -34.67
N ASP A 598 -1.14 -18.48 -34.89
CA ASP A 598 -0.46 -18.68 -36.17
C ASP A 598 -1.02 -20.00 -36.77
N THR A 599 -2.01 -19.88 -37.67
CA THR A 599 -2.77 -21.04 -38.17
C THR A 599 -2.13 -21.73 -39.39
N ASP A 600 -1.23 -21.02 -40.07
CA ASP A 600 -0.48 -21.54 -41.23
C ASP A 600 1.00 -21.83 -40.96
N HIS A 601 1.46 -21.52 -39.71
CA HIS A 601 2.81 -21.76 -39.21
C HIS A 601 3.91 -20.98 -39.97
N ASP A 602 3.61 -19.76 -40.37
CA ASP A 602 4.59 -18.88 -41.05
C ASP A 602 5.40 -18.00 -40.06
N GLY A 603 5.10 -18.13 -38.77
CA GLY A 603 5.74 -17.39 -37.68
C GLY A 603 5.10 -16.01 -37.42
N LYS A 604 3.88 -15.78 -37.92
CA LYS A 604 3.09 -14.59 -37.67
C LYS A 604 1.68 -14.95 -37.21
N ALA A 605 1.12 -14.14 -36.34
CA ALA A 605 -0.26 -14.30 -35.93
C ALA A 605 -1.21 -13.85 -37.06
N ASP A 606 -2.08 -14.74 -37.50
CA ASP A 606 -3.11 -14.46 -38.50
C ASP A 606 -4.53 -14.44 -37.93
N ARG A 607 -4.70 -14.84 -36.68
CA ARG A 607 -5.94 -14.77 -35.93
C ARG A 607 -5.77 -14.23 -34.55
N GLN A 608 -6.62 -13.27 -34.17
CA GLN A 608 -6.65 -12.68 -32.83
C GLN A 608 -8.04 -12.75 -32.21
N THR A 609 -8.11 -12.98 -30.90
CA THR A 609 -9.35 -12.99 -30.14
C THR A 609 -9.15 -12.31 -28.79
N ARG A 610 -10.02 -11.36 -28.43
CA ARG A 610 -10.07 -10.84 -27.06
C ARG A 610 -10.78 -11.87 -26.18
N PHE A 611 -9.99 -12.58 -25.38
CA PHE A 611 -10.45 -13.68 -24.53
C PHE A 611 -11.16 -13.21 -23.27
N ALA A 612 -10.58 -12.22 -22.56
CA ALA A 612 -11.16 -11.61 -21.36
C ALA A 612 -10.92 -10.11 -21.39
N GLU A 613 -11.89 -9.31 -20.93
CA GLU A 613 -11.85 -7.85 -20.93
C GLU A 613 -12.27 -7.28 -19.57
N GLY A 614 -12.10 -5.97 -19.38
CA GLY A 614 -12.49 -5.29 -18.14
C GLY A 614 -11.55 -5.56 -16.98
N LEU A 615 -10.27 -5.77 -17.28
CA LEU A 615 -9.19 -5.97 -16.32
C LEU A 615 -8.51 -4.64 -15.97
N THR A 616 -7.74 -4.63 -14.87
CA THR A 616 -7.03 -3.45 -14.37
C THR A 616 -5.59 -3.81 -14.05
N MET A 617 -4.60 -3.14 -14.65
CA MET A 617 -3.17 -3.37 -14.37
C MET A 617 -2.80 -4.86 -14.44
N VAL A 618 -3.29 -5.56 -15.45
CA VAL A 618 -2.97 -6.96 -15.63
C VAL A 618 -1.45 -7.16 -15.76
N GLN A 619 -0.87 -8.09 -14.97
CA GLN A 619 0.58 -8.27 -14.88
C GLN A 619 1.01 -9.71 -15.16
N GLY A 620 0.06 -10.62 -15.40
CA GLY A 620 0.39 -12.01 -15.65
C GLY A 620 -0.74 -12.80 -16.29
N VAL A 621 -0.36 -13.78 -17.10
CA VAL A 621 -1.29 -14.71 -17.77
C VAL A 621 -0.63 -16.09 -17.86
N GLU A 622 -1.38 -17.15 -17.51
CA GLU A 622 -0.91 -18.53 -17.59
C GLU A 622 -2.04 -19.48 -17.89
N PRO A 623 -2.06 -20.18 -19.04
CA PRO A 623 -3.05 -21.21 -19.35
C PRO A 623 -2.97 -22.38 -18.36
N GLY A 624 -4.11 -22.88 -17.88
CA GLY A 624 -4.14 -24.02 -16.96
C GLY A 624 -5.52 -24.35 -16.43
N ALA A 625 -5.69 -25.53 -15.86
CA ALA A 625 -6.94 -26.03 -15.28
C ALA A 625 -8.18 -25.88 -16.20
N GLY A 626 -8.00 -26.05 -17.51
CA GLY A 626 -9.04 -25.91 -18.51
C GLY A 626 -9.50 -24.48 -18.75
N GLY A 627 -8.67 -23.52 -18.44
CA GLY A 627 -8.89 -22.08 -18.61
C GLY A 627 -7.58 -21.32 -18.56
N VAL A 628 -7.62 -20.10 -17.99
CA VAL A 628 -6.48 -19.19 -17.95
C VAL A 628 -6.41 -18.49 -16.58
N TYR A 629 -5.30 -18.58 -15.91
CA TYR A 629 -5.00 -17.78 -14.71
C TYR A 629 -4.50 -16.40 -15.10
N VAL A 630 -4.95 -15.37 -14.38
CA VAL A 630 -4.63 -13.97 -14.66
C VAL A 630 -4.30 -13.25 -13.37
N CYS A 631 -3.13 -12.61 -13.32
CA CYS A 631 -2.78 -11.67 -12.27
C CYS A 631 -3.37 -10.29 -12.61
N ASP A 632 -4.45 -9.91 -11.92
CA ASP A 632 -5.22 -8.70 -12.18
C ASP A 632 -5.26 -7.82 -10.92
N PHE A 633 -4.49 -6.76 -10.90
CA PHE A 633 -4.40 -5.78 -9.83
C PHE A 633 -4.13 -6.41 -8.44
N ASP A 634 -5.19 -6.56 -7.60
CA ASP A 634 -5.15 -7.14 -6.26
C ASP A 634 -5.67 -8.59 -6.21
N GLN A 635 -5.84 -9.24 -7.37
CA GLN A 635 -6.50 -10.53 -7.50
C GLN A 635 -5.74 -11.51 -8.39
N LEU A 636 -5.82 -12.78 -8.04
CA LEU A 636 -5.57 -13.90 -8.94
C LEU A 636 -6.92 -14.41 -9.45
N LEU A 637 -7.16 -14.28 -10.75
CA LEU A 637 -8.38 -14.69 -11.42
C LEU A 637 -8.17 -15.99 -12.19
N HIS A 638 -9.27 -16.72 -12.46
CA HIS A 638 -9.31 -17.82 -13.41
C HIS A 638 -10.50 -17.65 -14.34
N PHE A 639 -10.23 -17.66 -15.63
CA PHE A 639 -11.23 -17.53 -16.69
C PHE A 639 -11.40 -18.82 -17.46
N LYS A 640 -12.64 -19.13 -17.89
CA LYS A 640 -12.91 -20.24 -18.80
C LYS A 640 -13.82 -19.79 -19.94
N ASP A 641 -13.58 -20.39 -21.09
CA ASP A 641 -14.48 -20.45 -22.22
C ASP A 641 -15.23 -21.81 -22.16
N THR A 642 -16.46 -21.78 -21.65
CA THR A 642 -17.26 -23.03 -21.48
C THR A 642 -18.11 -23.37 -22.69
N ASN A 643 -18.32 -22.40 -23.58
CA ASN A 643 -19.15 -22.58 -24.80
C ASN A 643 -18.32 -22.79 -26.07
N GLY A 644 -17.00 -22.59 -26.04
CA GLY A 644 -16.06 -22.85 -27.13
C GLY A 644 -16.02 -21.74 -28.19
N ASP A 645 -16.48 -20.52 -27.90
CA ASP A 645 -16.46 -19.40 -28.83
C ASP A 645 -15.15 -18.59 -28.85
N GLY A 646 -14.19 -18.98 -28.03
CA GLY A 646 -12.89 -18.33 -27.89
C GLY A 646 -12.88 -17.17 -26.91
N LYS A 647 -13.98 -16.89 -26.21
CA LYS A 647 -14.11 -15.86 -25.19
C LYS A 647 -14.46 -16.46 -23.84
N ALA A 648 -13.94 -15.88 -22.78
CA ALA A 648 -14.28 -16.32 -21.44
C ALA A 648 -15.73 -15.92 -21.08
N ASP A 649 -16.53 -16.90 -20.68
CA ASP A 649 -17.88 -16.73 -20.16
C ASP A 649 -17.99 -17.08 -18.67
N GLU A 650 -16.95 -17.67 -18.08
CA GLU A 650 -16.81 -17.90 -16.64
C GLU A 650 -15.62 -17.12 -16.09
N ARG A 651 -15.84 -16.33 -15.03
CA ARG A 651 -14.81 -15.60 -14.29
C ARG A 651 -14.88 -16.00 -12.82
N ARG A 652 -13.79 -16.49 -12.27
CA ARG A 652 -13.65 -16.83 -10.86
C ARG A 652 -12.52 -16.01 -10.22
N VAL A 653 -12.79 -15.40 -9.06
CA VAL A 653 -11.74 -14.88 -8.18
C VAL A 653 -11.17 -16.07 -7.41
N VAL A 654 -9.93 -16.45 -7.71
CA VAL A 654 -9.24 -17.54 -7.00
C VAL A 654 -8.82 -17.02 -5.63
N PHE A 655 -8.11 -15.89 -5.62
CA PHE A 655 -7.68 -15.19 -4.40
C PHE A 655 -7.73 -13.68 -4.62
N SER A 656 -7.88 -12.94 -3.50
CA SER A 656 -7.76 -11.49 -3.43
C SER A 656 -6.98 -11.09 -2.17
N GLY A 657 -6.51 -9.83 -2.12
CA GLY A 657 -5.75 -9.29 -1.00
C GLY A 657 -4.26 -9.15 -1.28
N PHE A 658 -3.87 -9.17 -2.56
CA PHE A 658 -2.51 -8.85 -2.98
C PHE A 658 -2.23 -7.35 -2.88
N GLY A 659 -0.98 -7.00 -2.58
CA GLY A 659 -0.56 -5.61 -2.34
C GLY A 659 -0.50 -4.78 -3.61
N ILE A 660 -0.91 -3.51 -3.51
CA ILE A 660 -0.97 -2.54 -4.60
C ILE A 660 -0.13 -1.28 -4.35
N GLY A 661 0.81 -1.34 -3.43
CA GLY A 661 1.61 -0.19 -3.00
C GLY A 661 2.48 0.43 -4.09
N ASP A 662 2.83 -0.35 -5.11
CA ASP A 662 3.50 0.11 -6.33
C ASP A 662 3.03 -0.76 -7.50
N THR A 663 2.41 -0.17 -8.52
CA THR A 663 1.84 -0.92 -9.66
C THR A 663 2.89 -1.57 -10.57
N HIS A 664 4.16 -1.19 -10.46
CA HIS A 664 5.25 -1.93 -11.10
C HIS A 664 5.58 -3.24 -10.35
N GLN A 665 4.98 -3.48 -9.19
CA GLN A 665 5.37 -4.52 -8.23
C GLN A 665 4.20 -5.39 -7.77
N LEU A 666 3.09 -5.32 -8.49
CA LEU A 666 1.92 -6.19 -8.29
C LEU A 666 2.32 -7.66 -8.46
N ILE A 667 1.42 -8.59 -8.16
CA ILE A 667 1.65 -9.99 -8.52
C ILE A 667 1.88 -10.12 -10.02
N ASN A 668 2.97 -10.81 -10.41
CA ASN A 668 3.43 -10.89 -11.80
C ASN A 668 4.20 -12.18 -12.08
N SER A 669 4.60 -12.38 -13.33
CA SER A 669 5.46 -13.49 -13.75
C SER A 669 4.91 -14.86 -13.33
N ILE A 670 3.61 -15.09 -13.54
CA ILE A 670 2.96 -16.35 -13.22
C ILE A 670 3.43 -17.45 -14.18
N SER A 671 3.78 -18.62 -13.65
CA SER A 671 4.28 -19.76 -14.42
C SER A 671 3.97 -21.08 -13.74
N HIS A 672 3.79 -22.16 -14.50
CA HIS A 672 3.69 -23.52 -13.99
C HIS A 672 5.06 -24.09 -13.60
N GLY A 673 5.14 -24.61 -12.38
CA GLY A 673 6.23 -25.51 -12.00
C GLY A 673 6.02 -26.92 -12.60
N PRO A 674 7.08 -27.72 -12.78
CA PRO A 674 7.01 -29.08 -13.33
C PRO A 674 6.10 -30.04 -12.53
N ASP A 675 5.80 -29.74 -11.26
CA ASP A 675 4.86 -30.47 -10.40
C ASP A 675 3.41 -30.08 -10.59
N GLY A 676 3.11 -29.12 -11.48
CA GLY A 676 1.79 -28.57 -11.74
C GLY A 676 1.33 -27.55 -10.70
N THR A 677 2.20 -27.07 -9.82
CA THR A 677 1.93 -25.88 -9.01
C THR A 677 2.13 -24.61 -9.83
N LEU A 678 1.42 -23.55 -9.49
CA LEU A 678 1.60 -22.21 -10.05
C LEU A 678 2.48 -21.38 -9.12
N TRP A 679 3.42 -20.70 -9.71
CA TRP A 679 4.32 -19.78 -9.04
C TRP A 679 4.20 -18.39 -9.64
N PHE A 680 4.30 -17.38 -8.79
CA PHE A 680 4.32 -15.99 -9.24
C PHE A 680 5.05 -15.12 -8.23
N THR A 681 5.44 -13.94 -8.66
CA THR A 681 6.24 -13.01 -7.85
C THR A 681 5.43 -11.80 -7.44
N GLN A 682 5.89 -11.12 -6.40
CA GLN A 682 5.51 -9.75 -6.07
C GLN A 682 6.74 -8.92 -5.72
N GLY A 683 6.67 -7.61 -5.94
CA GLY A 683 7.80 -6.72 -5.71
C GLY A 683 7.82 -6.06 -4.33
N LEU A 684 8.75 -5.12 -4.15
CA LEU A 684 9.19 -4.60 -2.85
C LEU A 684 8.11 -3.82 -2.06
N HIS A 685 7.15 -3.18 -2.73
CA HIS A 685 6.11 -2.38 -2.08
C HIS A 685 4.73 -3.05 -2.12
N ALA A 686 4.69 -4.37 -2.33
CA ALA A 686 3.47 -5.16 -2.25
C ALA A 686 3.38 -5.83 -0.87
N PHE A 687 2.32 -5.53 -0.13
CA PHE A 687 2.00 -6.16 1.16
C PHE A 687 0.71 -6.94 0.98
N SER A 688 0.80 -8.26 1.03
CA SER A 688 -0.31 -9.14 0.67
C SER A 688 -0.78 -9.97 1.85
N ARG A 689 -2.10 -10.03 2.03
CA ARG A 689 -2.77 -10.87 3.03
C ARG A 689 -3.95 -11.56 2.36
N VAL A 690 -3.81 -12.84 2.13
CA VAL A 690 -4.74 -13.62 1.31
C VAL A 690 -5.47 -14.63 2.18
N GLU A 691 -6.80 -14.54 2.20
CA GLU A 691 -7.65 -15.52 2.87
C GLU A 691 -7.75 -16.80 2.04
N THR A 692 -7.38 -17.92 2.63
CA THR A 692 -7.43 -19.24 1.98
C THR A 692 -8.23 -20.25 2.80
N ALA A 693 -8.56 -21.35 2.19
CA ALA A 693 -9.17 -22.48 2.89
C ALA A 693 -8.22 -23.17 3.92
N HIS A 694 -6.96 -22.77 3.96
CA HIS A 694 -5.94 -23.28 4.86
C HIS A 694 -5.52 -22.25 5.93
N GLY A 695 -6.20 -21.10 6.00
CA GLY A 695 -5.88 -19.98 6.85
C GLY A 695 -5.37 -18.78 6.06
N LEU A 696 -4.78 -17.82 6.77
CA LEU A 696 -4.25 -16.60 6.16
C LEU A 696 -2.86 -16.84 5.58
N ALA A 697 -2.68 -16.62 4.28
CA ALA A 697 -1.38 -16.60 3.63
C ALA A 697 -0.87 -15.15 3.56
N VAL A 698 0.34 -14.91 4.05
CA VAL A 698 0.93 -13.57 4.16
C VAL A 698 2.27 -13.53 3.45
N LEU A 699 2.49 -12.48 2.67
CA LEU A 699 3.80 -12.15 2.13
C LEU A 699 3.99 -10.63 2.21
N GLU A 700 4.88 -10.21 3.08
CA GLU A 700 5.23 -8.83 3.30
C GLU A 700 6.37 -8.44 2.36
N ARG A 701 6.12 -7.45 1.49
CA ARG A 701 7.07 -6.95 0.50
C ARG A 701 7.39 -8.01 -0.57
N SER A 702 8.57 -7.94 -1.16
CA SER A 702 8.93 -8.75 -2.32
C SER A 702 9.10 -10.22 -2.01
N GLY A 703 8.70 -11.09 -2.92
CA GLY A 703 8.88 -12.52 -2.73
C GLY A 703 8.22 -13.38 -3.79
N LEU A 704 8.13 -14.66 -3.46
CA LEU A 704 7.57 -15.72 -4.30
C LEU A 704 6.32 -16.30 -3.64
N TRP A 705 5.29 -16.46 -4.43
CA TRP A 705 4.09 -17.20 -4.10
C TRP A 705 4.11 -18.57 -4.76
N ARG A 706 3.63 -19.60 -4.04
CA ARG A 706 3.34 -20.91 -4.59
C ARG A 706 1.89 -21.28 -4.35
N PHE A 707 1.19 -21.66 -5.41
CA PHE A 707 -0.20 -22.08 -5.39
C PHE A 707 -0.36 -23.48 -5.98
N ASN A 708 -1.02 -24.36 -5.24
CA ASN A 708 -1.40 -25.69 -5.73
C ASN A 708 -2.86 -25.67 -6.18
N PRO A 709 -3.16 -25.68 -7.49
CA PRO A 709 -4.53 -25.64 -8.00
C PRO A 709 -5.39 -26.87 -7.63
N ARG A 710 -4.75 -27.99 -7.27
CA ARG A 710 -5.45 -29.24 -6.91
C ARG A 710 -5.95 -29.27 -5.47
N THR A 711 -5.34 -28.49 -4.59
CA THR A 711 -5.68 -28.42 -3.16
C THR A 711 -6.13 -27.04 -2.73
N GLU A 712 -6.07 -26.07 -3.62
CA GLU A 712 -6.26 -24.64 -3.36
C GLU A 712 -5.37 -24.12 -2.22
N GLN A 713 -4.21 -24.74 -2.02
CA GLN A 713 -3.22 -24.29 -1.03
C GLN A 713 -2.36 -23.19 -1.63
N MET A 714 -2.31 -22.07 -0.94
CA MET A 714 -1.47 -20.91 -1.26
C MET A 714 -0.48 -20.70 -0.12
N GLU A 715 0.76 -20.39 -0.47
CA GLU A 715 1.77 -20.00 0.51
C GLU A 715 2.67 -18.89 -0.01
N GLY A 716 3.07 -17.97 0.87
CA GLY A 716 4.21 -17.10 0.67
C GLY A 716 5.47 -17.95 0.84
N PHE A 717 6.07 -18.34 -0.28
CA PHE A 717 7.18 -19.30 -0.28
C PHE A 717 8.51 -18.66 0.11
N PHE A 718 8.76 -17.44 -0.32
CA PHE A 718 9.98 -16.70 -0.07
C PHE A 718 9.68 -15.23 0.18
N ASN A 719 10.27 -14.67 1.23
CA ASN A 719 10.22 -13.25 1.54
C ASN A 719 11.61 -12.62 1.36
N GLY A 720 11.76 -11.76 0.34
CA GLY A 720 13.03 -11.13 -0.04
C GLY A 720 13.24 -9.71 0.48
N ALA A 721 12.38 -9.22 1.39
CA ALA A 721 12.31 -7.82 1.77
C ALA A 721 13.65 -7.23 2.27
N LYS A 722 14.32 -7.87 3.20
CA LYS A 722 15.59 -7.37 3.77
C LYS A 722 16.80 -7.55 2.85
N ALA A 723 16.75 -8.54 2.00
CA ALA A 723 17.80 -8.72 0.99
C ALA A 723 17.73 -7.65 -0.12
N GLY A 724 16.73 -6.77 -0.09
CA GLY A 724 16.50 -5.72 -1.10
C GLY A 724 16.15 -6.31 -2.46
N HIS A 725 15.52 -7.49 -2.48
CA HIS A 725 15.04 -8.10 -3.71
C HIS A 725 13.76 -7.41 -4.16
N ASN A 726 13.62 -7.24 -5.46
CA ASN A 726 12.41 -6.84 -6.14
C ASN A 726 12.09 -7.93 -7.16
N CYS A 727 11.34 -8.95 -6.75
CA CYS A 727 11.15 -10.16 -7.53
C CYS A 727 10.30 -9.89 -8.78
N TRP A 728 10.81 -10.33 -9.95
CA TRP A 728 10.22 -10.08 -11.27
C TRP A 728 10.33 -11.26 -12.23
N GLY A 729 10.51 -12.42 -11.77
CA GLY A 729 10.58 -13.63 -12.56
C GLY A 729 10.86 -14.85 -11.73
N VAL A 730 10.20 -15.93 -12.04
CA VAL A 730 10.42 -17.26 -11.48
C VAL A 730 10.51 -18.27 -12.61
N ALA A 731 11.47 -19.16 -12.53
CA ALA A 731 11.69 -20.22 -13.53
C ALA A 731 12.15 -21.52 -12.87
N PHE A 732 12.10 -22.60 -13.62
CA PHE A 732 12.39 -23.95 -13.15
C PHE A 732 13.26 -24.66 -14.16
N ASP A 733 14.15 -25.49 -13.65
CA ASP A 733 14.77 -26.53 -14.46
C ASP A 733 13.89 -27.81 -14.51
N ASP A 734 14.32 -28.81 -15.25
CA ASP A 734 13.60 -30.08 -15.40
C ASP A 734 13.45 -30.88 -14.08
N TYR A 735 14.17 -30.48 -13.02
CA TYR A 735 14.17 -31.12 -11.71
C TYR A 735 13.39 -30.35 -10.65
N LEU A 736 12.60 -29.34 -11.04
CA LEU A 736 11.85 -28.45 -10.12
C LEU A 736 12.80 -27.63 -9.21
N GLN A 737 14.01 -27.36 -9.64
CA GLN A 737 14.87 -26.38 -8.99
C GLN A 737 14.32 -25.00 -9.31
N VAL A 738 14.12 -24.18 -8.29
CA VAL A 738 13.47 -22.88 -8.41
C VAL A 738 14.50 -21.78 -8.52
N PHE A 739 14.34 -20.92 -9.50
CA PHE A 739 15.17 -19.75 -9.71
C PHE A 739 14.30 -18.50 -9.78
N HIS A 740 14.79 -17.40 -9.21
CA HIS A 740 14.09 -16.12 -9.34
C HIS A 740 15.02 -14.97 -9.71
N LYS A 741 14.44 -13.93 -10.26
CA LYS A 741 15.13 -12.73 -10.68
C LYS A 741 14.73 -11.53 -9.83
N SER A 742 15.72 -10.71 -9.42
CA SER A 742 15.48 -9.41 -8.81
C SER A 742 15.60 -8.30 -9.85
N GLY A 743 14.57 -7.45 -9.96
CA GLY A 743 14.57 -6.33 -10.89
C GLY A 743 15.46 -5.16 -10.46
N ASP A 744 15.67 -4.93 -9.17
CA ASP A 744 16.45 -3.81 -8.65
C ASP A 744 17.96 -4.13 -8.54
N ARG A 745 18.31 -5.39 -8.41
CA ARG A 745 19.68 -5.84 -8.39
C ARG A 745 20.02 -6.53 -9.71
N PRO A 746 21.22 -6.34 -10.25
CA PRO A 746 21.67 -7.07 -11.44
C PRO A 746 21.99 -8.53 -11.07
N ALA A 747 21.01 -9.25 -10.54
CA ALA A 747 21.21 -10.58 -9.99
C ALA A 747 19.98 -11.48 -10.12
N GLY A 748 20.22 -12.75 -10.42
CA GLY A 748 19.28 -13.84 -10.27
C GLY A 748 19.78 -14.86 -9.25
N TYR A 749 18.88 -15.63 -8.67
CA TYR A 749 19.14 -16.45 -7.49
C TYR A 749 18.60 -17.86 -7.65
N TYR A 750 19.29 -18.81 -7.04
CA TYR A 750 18.77 -20.16 -6.82
C TYR A 750 17.94 -20.20 -5.55
N SER A 751 16.70 -20.62 -5.66
CA SER A 751 15.69 -20.50 -4.62
C SER A 751 15.27 -21.86 -4.09
N THR A 752 16.17 -22.54 -3.37
CA THR A 752 15.91 -23.89 -2.85
C THR A 752 14.95 -23.84 -1.64
N PRO A 753 13.88 -24.64 -1.64
CA PRO A 753 13.06 -24.87 -0.46
C PRO A 753 13.93 -25.33 0.72
N GLY A 754 13.68 -24.79 1.91
CA GLY A 754 14.44 -25.11 3.12
C GLY A 754 15.67 -24.23 3.35
N LEU A 755 16.26 -23.63 2.32
CA LEU A 755 17.26 -22.57 2.47
C LEU A 755 16.64 -21.18 2.52
N ILE A 756 15.47 -20.98 1.89
CA ILE A 756 14.88 -19.67 1.68
C ILE A 756 13.40 -19.55 2.10
N ALA A 757 12.83 -20.56 2.75
CA ALA A 757 11.51 -20.45 3.36
C ALA A 757 11.59 -19.48 4.56
N MET A 758 11.81 -18.20 4.26
CA MET A 758 11.93 -17.13 5.24
C MET A 758 10.55 -16.61 5.56
N LYS A 759 10.10 -16.83 6.79
CA LYS A 759 8.83 -16.29 7.30
C LYS A 759 9.00 -14.92 7.94
N ASP A 760 10.22 -14.60 8.38
CA ASP A 760 10.54 -13.31 8.98
C ASP A 760 11.12 -12.37 7.92
N PRO A 761 10.47 -11.21 7.64
CA PRO A 761 11.01 -10.22 6.70
C PRO A 761 12.36 -9.66 7.15
N ASP A 762 12.77 -9.94 8.37
CA ASP A 762 14.04 -9.51 8.96
C ASP A 762 15.20 -10.47 8.70
N GLU A 763 14.95 -11.67 8.22
CA GLU A 763 15.98 -12.64 7.90
C GLU A 763 16.71 -12.33 6.57
N TYR A 764 17.99 -12.64 6.56
CA TYR A 764 18.85 -12.40 5.40
C TYR A 764 18.75 -13.57 4.41
N HIS A 765 18.73 -13.29 3.09
CA HIS A 765 18.78 -14.35 2.08
C HIS A 765 20.10 -15.11 2.19
N PRO A 766 20.08 -16.41 2.44
CA PRO A 766 21.31 -17.17 2.73
C PRO A 766 22.17 -17.48 1.50
N THR A 767 21.62 -17.31 0.28
CA THR A 767 22.34 -17.58 -0.97
C THR A 767 22.82 -16.30 -1.65
N GLY A 768 24.02 -16.31 -2.20
CA GLY A 768 24.55 -15.27 -3.05
C GLY A 768 23.85 -15.22 -4.41
N ALA A 769 24.14 -14.17 -5.19
CA ALA A 769 23.70 -14.09 -6.58
C ALA A 769 24.33 -15.24 -7.40
N LEU A 770 23.50 -15.94 -8.17
CA LEU A 770 23.93 -16.98 -9.10
C LEU A 770 24.17 -16.41 -10.49
N PHE A 771 23.29 -15.53 -10.96
CA PHE A 771 23.40 -14.87 -12.25
C PHE A 771 23.86 -13.44 -12.05
N ASP A 772 24.91 -13.03 -12.76
CA ASP A 772 25.30 -11.62 -12.90
C ASP A 772 24.66 -11.09 -14.17
N THR A 773 23.74 -10.14 -14.03
CA THR A 773 22.85 -9.67 -15.10
C THR A 773 22.93 -8.16 -15.26
N ASN A 774 22.41 -7.63 -16.37
CA ASN A 774 22.18 -6.20 -16.50
C ASN A 774 21.16 -5.69 -15.45
N PRO A 775 21.23 -4.40 -15.06
CA PRO A 775 20.21 -3.78 -14.21
C PRO A 775 18.81 -3.84 -14.84
N LYS A 776 17.79 -3.99 -13.98
CA LYS A 776 16.37 -4.03 -14.39
C LYS A 776 16.06 -5.09 -15.44
N THR A 777 16.57 -6.29 -15.25
CA THR A 777 16.09 -7.47 -15.95
C THR A 777 14.81 -7.97 -15.29
N THR A 778 13.82 -8.39 -16.09
CA THR A 778 12.44 -8.58 -15.63
C THR A 778 11.88 -9.98 -15.83
N SER A 779 12.62 -10.85 -16.50
CA SER A 779 12.17 -12.23 -16.77
C SER A 779 13.34 -13.19 -16.67
N ILE A 780 13.03 -14.43 -16.39
CA ILE A 780 13.97 -15.57 -16.46
C ILE A 780 13.17 -16.78 -16.92
N ASP A 781 13.74 -17.56 -17.82
CA ASP A 781 13.20 -18.86 -18.22
C ASP A 781 14.32 -19.79 -18.68
N PHE A 782 14.07 -21.11 -18.64
CA PHE A 782 15.02 -22.12 -19.09
C PHE A 782 14.59 -22.69 -20.44
N ILE A 783 15.59 -22.89 -21.29
CA ILE A 783 15.35 -23.53 -22.58
C ILE A 783 15.24 -25.05 -22.39
N GLY A 784 14.01 -25.56 -22.50
CA GLY A 784 13.69 -27.00 -22.46
C GLY A 784 13.25 -27.59 -23.77
N THR A 785 13.26 -26.84 -24.89
CA THR A 785 12.80 -27.32 -26.21
C THR A 785 13.95 -27.85 -27.06
N LYS A 786 13.74 -29.02 -27.66
CA LYS A 786 14.67 -29.60 -28.63
C LYS A 786 14.63 -28.93 -30.01
N ALA A 787 13.76 -27.97 -30.22
CA ALA A 787 13.68 -27.21 -31.47
C ALA A 787 14.81 -26.16 -31.62
N LEU A 788 15.48 -25.82 -30.52
CA LEU A 788 16.60 -24.89 -30.50
C LEU A 788 17.94 -25.64 -30.53
N PRO A 789 19.03 -25.00 -31.01
CA PRO A 789 20.35 -25.60 -31.05
C PRO A 789 20.88 -26.13 -29.71
N ASP A 790 21.78 -27.12 -29.77
CA ASP A 790 22.33 -27.80 -28.58
C ASP A 790 23.07 -26.84 -27.63
N ASP A 791 23.66 -25.76 -28.14
CA ASP A 791 24.39 -24.76 -27.35
C ASP A 791 23.47 -23.88 -26.48
N LEU A 792 22.17 -23.91 -26.79
CA LEU A 792 21.12 -23.24 -25.99
C LEU A 792 20.45 -24.17 -24.97
N GLN A 793 20.56 -25.48 -25.11
CA GLN A 793 19.88 -26.43 -24.22
C GLN A 793 20.34 -26.24 -22.78
N GLY A 794 19.37 -26.18 -21.83
CA GLY A 794 19.63 -25.97 -20.41
C GLY A 794 20.17 -24.59 -20.04
N CYS A 795 20.19 -23.65 -21.00
CA CYS A 795 20.53 -22.26 -20.69
C CYS A 795 19.32 -21.52 -20.09
N ALA A 796 19.60 -20.64 -19.10
CA ALA A 796 18.65 -19.62 -18.68
C ALA A 796 18.73 -18.43 -19.65
N LEU A 797 17.55 -17.96 -20.10
CA LEU A 797 17.37 -16.70 -20.82
C LEU A 797 16.85 -15.64 -19.86
N ILE A 798 17.45 -14.45 -19.90
CA ILE A 798 17.09 -13.34 -19.03
C ILE A 798 16.86 -12.09 -19.88
N GLY A 799 15.64 -11.53 -19.81
CA GLY A 799 15.22 -10.33 -20.53
C GLY A 799 15.64 -9.05 -19.79
N GLY A 800 16.33 -8.14 -20.47
CA GLY A 800 16.83 -6.88 -19.91
C GLY A 800 16.01 -5.68 -20.34
N TYR A 801 15.16 -5.13 -19.47
CA TYR A 801 14.28 -4.00 -19.75
C TYR A 801 15.04 -2.70 -20.11
N PHE A 802 16.00 -2.26 -19.26
CA PHE A 802 16.76 -1.05 -19.54
C PHE A 802 17.88 -1.25 -20.55
N GLY A 803 18.38 -2.45 -20.67
CA GLY A 803 19.49 -2.76 -21.57
C GLY A 803 19.06 -3.13 -22.99
N GLY A 804 17.74 -3.37 -23.22
CA GLY A 804 17.24 -3.86 -24.50
C GLY A 804 17.93 -5.15 -24.95
N VAL A 805 18.13 -6.12 -24.02
CA VAL A 805 18.98 -7.30 -24.27
C VAL A 805 18.27 -8.59 -23.88
N VAL A 806 18.61 -9.69 -24.57
CA VAL A 806 18.34 -11.05 -24.08
C VAL A 806 19.66 -11.72 -23.76
N GLU A 807 19.89 -11.98 -22.48
CA GLU A 807 21.10 -12.59 -21.95
C GLU A 807 20.95 -14.12 -21.91
N ARG A 808 22.08 -14.82 -22.10
CA ARG A 808 22.17 -16.28 -21.98
C ARG A 808 23.11 -16.65 -20.86
N HIS A 809 22.67 -17.54 -19.99
CA HIS A 809 23.48 -18.07 -18.89
C HIS A 809 23.43 -19.59 -18.89
N ARG A 810 24.61 -20.24 -18.90
CA ARG A 810 24.71 -21.69 -18.74
C ARG A 810 24.93 -22.03 -17.28
N LEU A 811 24.11 -22.97 -16.78
CA LEU A 811 24.29 -23.52 -15.45
C LEU A 811 25.12 -24.80 -15.50
N GLU A 812 25.98 -24.96 -14.52
CA GLU A 812 26.76 -26.14 -14.25
C GLU A 812 26.65 -26.49 -12.77
N ASP A 813 26.58 -27.79 -12.46
CA ASP A 813 26.58 -28.24 -11.07
C ASP A 813 27.85 -27.83 -10.35
N GLU A 814 27.75 -27.28 -9.15
CA GLU A 814 28.88 -26.94 -8.30
C GLU A 814 28.58 -27.33 -6.84
N GLY A 815 29.10 -28.42 -6.37
CA GLY A 815 28.81 -28.94 -5.02
C GLY A 815 27.36 -29.31 -4.83
N SER A 816 26.66 -28.62 -3.90
CA SER A 816 25.23 -28.76 -3.66
C SER A 816 24.38 -27.64 -4.31
N GLY A 817 24.96 -26.90 -5.22
CA GLY A 817 24.29 -25.78 -5.91
C GLY A 817 24.77 -25.70 -7.35
N PHE A 818 24.80 -24.48 -7.88
CA PHE A 818 25.11 -24.20 -9.27
C PHE A 818 26.14 -23.09 -9.41
N LYS A 819 26.85 -23.14 -10.53
CA LYS A 819 27.66 -22.05 -11.07
C LYS A 819 27.05 -21.58 -12.37
N SER A 820 26.99 -20.27 -12.56
CA SER A 820 26.51 -19.65 -13.79
C SER A 820 27.70 -19.09 -14.61
N THR A 821 27.64 -19.32 -15.91
CA THR A 821 28.57 -18.72 -16.90
C THR A 821 27.73 -17.91 -17.91
N GLN A 822 27.94 -16.61 -17.99
CA GLN A 822 27.30 -15.76 -19.00
C GLN A 822 27.91 -16.06 -20.38
N LEU A 823 27.03 -16.33 -21.34
CA LEU A 823 27.38 -16.55 -22.75
C LEU A 823 27.15 -15.26 -23.56
N PRO A 824 27.60 -15.19 -24.83
CA PRO A 824 27.27 -14.07 -25.69
C PRO A 824 25.77 -13.85 -25.75
N LYS A 825 25.34 -12.58 -25.74
CA LYS A 825 23.91 -12.20 -25.75
C LYS A 825 23.22 -12.71 -27.02
N LEU A 826 21.95 -13.11 -26.87
CA LEU A 826 21.16 -13.58 -28.00
C LEU A 826 20.61 -12.41 -28.83
N LEU A 827 20.26 -11.32 -28.15
CA LEU A 827 19.67 -10.12 -28.74
C LEU A 827 20.18 -8.86 -28.02
N THR A 828 20.44 -7.80 -28.79
CA THR A 828 20.75 -6.45 -28.30
C THR A 828 20.14 -5.39 -29.19
#